data_18558572cb8ad1ef87850d4c7e046e0c
#
_entry.id   18558572cb8ad1ef87850d4c7e046e0c
#
_cell.length_a   1.000
_cell.length_b   1.000
_cell.length_c   1.000
_cell.angle_alpha   90.00
_cell.angle_beta   90.00
_cell.angle_gamma   90.00
#
_symmetry.space_group_name_H-M   'P 1'
#
loop_
_entity.id
_entity.type
_entity.pdbx_description
1 polymer ?
#
loop_
_entity_poly.entity_id
_entity_poly.type
_entity_poly.pdbx_seq_one_letter_code
_entity_poly.pdbx_strand_id
1 'polypeptide(L)'
;MILLFYASSSYVAQISEALDTITVNQSIQDGESLVSAGGTFELGFFSTSVPSRRYLGIWYKKVTIMTVVWVANRVTPLADSLGTLKVTSLGSLVLLNANGSEIWSSNSSTDARNPVAQLLDSGNLVVKDVDGTGSSILWWQSFDYPTDTLLAGMKMGRNRKTGFERYLTSWKSIDDPSPGNFTHKIDPNGFPQSIVKQGSVVKFRLGPWNGVRYSGMPNLDPNPYYSYEFVLDDDEIYYHYELLDSSFISRLVINSNGIVQRVTWIDRMQGWTLYLTIPKDNCDTYALCGAYGSCTIDESPVCRCLTGFTPRYSQEWDILDWSNGCVRTAPLDCGKDIFVKYSGMKLPDTSSSWFNKSMNLQECEEVCKKNCSCMAYSNLDIRGGGSGCLLWFGEIIDIRELNINGQDLYIRMAASESDLLHSKQKLLMGLAVSFGVFSLCLVLTFYILKNKRKKKKHLEGKDDGSESGDNSECQKEDLELPVFDLXTVAIATNNFSEENKLGEGGFGPVYKGVLEDGQEIAVKKLSNDSRQGLHEFKNEVLYIAKLQHRNLVKLLGCCIQEEVLLIYEFMPNNSLDSCLFDQNQRKLLGWSTRFGIINGIARGLLYLHQDSRLRIIHRDLKAGNILLDNAMNPKISDFGSAKCFVGDETEANTIRVVGTYGYMSPEYAIDGVFSVKLDVFSYGVLVLETVSGKRNRGFRHPDHCHNLVGHAWRLFTEDRSMEQLDELVESYNAAEVLRSIHVALLCVQQCPEDRPSMSAVILMLGSADELPLPKEPGFYNERKLPPEHTFSHPVHSPNEITMTLLSPR
;
A
#
# COMPACT_ATOMS: atom_id res chain seq x y z
N MET A 1 -64.88 -46.69 17.01
CA MET A 1 -63.63 -46.45 17.76
C MET A 1 -62.48 -46.80 16.85
N ILE A 2 -61.93 -45.76 16.14
CA ILE A 2 -60.92 -45.88 15.16
C ILE A 2 -59.59 -45.39 15.80
N LEU A 3 -58.68 -46.32 15.98
CA LEU A 3 -57.33 -46.01 16.50
C LEU A 3 -56.41 -45.56 15.34
N LEU A 4 -56.03 -44.28 15.35
CA LEU A 4 -55.06 -43.75 14.44
C LEU A 4 -53.65 -44.00 15.02
N PHE A 5 -52.84 -44.81 14.34
CA PHE A 5 -51.42 -44.94 14.62
C PHE A 5 -50.67 -43.79 13.97
N TYR A 6 -50.08 -42.95 14.81
CA TYR A 6 -49.07 -41.97 14.38
C TYR A 6 -47.72 -42.67 14.37
N ALA A 7 -47.20 -42.92 13.19
CA ALA A 7 -45.81 -43.33 13.01
C ALA A 7 -44.96 -42.06 12.99
N SER A 8 -44.29 -41.76 14.13
CA SER A 8 -43.26 -40.70 14.17
C SER A 8 -42.02 -41.22 13.53
N SER A 9 -41.75 -40.76 12.29
CA SER A 9 -40.45 -40.95 11.62
C SER A 9 -39.45 -39.95 12.21
N SER A 10 -38.63 -40.42 13.12
CA SER A 10 -37.48 -39.64 13.63
C SER A 10 -36.39 -39.56 12.54
N TYR A 11 -36.37 -38.48 11.78
CA TYR A 11 -35.19 -38.15 10.98
C TYR A 11 -34.08 -37.75 11.93
N VAL A 12 -33.21 -38.70 12.24
CA VAL A 12 -31.92 -38.39 12.84
C VAL A 12 -31.08 -37.74 11.73
N ALA A 13 -30.98 -36.43 11.74
CA ALA A 13 -29.96 -35.77 10.94
C ALA A 13 -28.61 -36.25 11.41
N GLN A 14 -27.99 -37.16 10.67
CA GLN A 14 -26.57 -37.47 10.86
C GLN A 14 -25.78 -36.20 10.57
N ILE A 15 -25.40 -35.50 11.62
CA ILE A 15 -24.34 -34.50 11.51
C ILE A 15 -23.07 -35.32 11.17
N SER A 16 -22.69 -35.33 9.91
CA SER A 16 -21.41 -35.86 9.51
C SER A 16 -20.34 -34.98 10.18
N GLU A 17 -19.73 -35.44 11.25
CA GLU A 17 -18.53 -34.81 11.79
C GLU A 17 -17.47 -34.84 10.67
N ALA A 18 -17.04 -33.65 10.27
CA ALA A 18 -15.99 -33.54 9.27
C ALA A 18 -14.73 -34.20 9.82
N LEU A 19 -14.18 -35.13 9.06
CA LEU A 19 -13.01 -35.91 9.45
C LEU A 19 -11.77 -35.02 9.34
N ASP A 20 -11.02 -34.87 10.43
CA ASP A 20 -9.74 -34.14 10.43
C ASP A 20 -8.54 -35.08 10.31
N THR A 21 -8.78 -36.38 10.35
CA THR A 21 -7.75 -37.43 10.49
C THR A 21 -8.04 -38.58 9.56
N ILE A 22 -6.98 -39.17 8.94
CA ILE A 22 -7.05 -40.46 8.24
C ILE A 22 -6.05 -41.43 8.84
N THR A 23 -6.47 -42.67 8.96
CA THR A 23 -5.67 -43.82 9.43
C THR A 23 -5.24 -44.69 8.26
N VAL A 24 -4.42 -45.71 8.52
CA VAL A 24 -3.91 -46.66 7.49
C VAL A 24 -5.04 -47.34 6.70
N ASN A 25 -6.21 -47.53 7.32
CA ASN A 25 -7.34 -48.26 6.71
C ASN A 25 -8.31 -47.29 5.96
N GLN A 26 -7.99 -46.00 5.90
CA GLN A 26 -8.83 -44.95 5.30
C GLN A 26 -8.08 -44.28 4.16
N SER A 27 -8.83 -43.71 3.25
CA SER A 27 -8.29 -42.91 2.16
C SER A 27 -9.23 -41.76 1.86
N ILE A 28 -8.71 -40.73 1.21
CA ILE A 28 -9.45 -39.58 0.68
C ILE A 28 -9.41 -39.69 -0.83
N GLN A 29 -10.56 -39.77 -1.45
CA GLN A 29 -10.70 -39.78 -2.92
C GLN A 29 -11.04 -38.38 -3.42
N ASP A 30 -10.85 -38.17 -4.71
CA ASP A 30 -11.24 -36.89 -5.34
C ASP A 30 -12.76 -36.66 -5.14
N GLY A 31 -13.13 -35.54 -4.57
CA GLY A 31 -14.48 -35.19 -4.15
C GLY A 31 -14.69 -35.33 -2.64
N GLU A 32 -13.74 -35.95 -1.92
CA GLU A 32 -13.72 -36.00 -0.45
C GLU A 32 -12.68 -35.03 0.10
N SER A 33 -12.82 -34.66 1.40
CA SER A 33 -11.86 -33.73 2.03
C SER A 33 -11.67 -34.05 3.51
N LEU A 34 -10.54 -33.62 4.05
CA LEU A 34 -10.32 -33.47 5.50
C LEU A 34 -10.57 -32.02 5.88
N VAL A 35 -11.20 -31.81 7.03
CA VAL A 35 -11.45 -30.48 7.57
C VAL A 35 -10.85 -30.41 8.96
N SER A 36 -10.03 -29.41 9.23
CA SER A 36 -9.44 -29.21 10.56
C SER A 36 -10.51 -29.08 11.65
N ALA A 37 -10.23 -29.48 12.87
CA ALA A 37 -11.21 -29.60 13.97
C ALA A 37 -12.02 -28.30 14.20
N GLY A 38 -11.38 -27.12 14.10
CA GLY A 38 -12.03 -25.81 14.20
C GLY A 38 -12.61 -25.27 12.90
N GLY A 39 -12.58 -26.07 11.82
CA GLY A 39 -13.15 -25.72 10.52
C GLY A 39 -12.41 -24.62 9.77
N THR A 40 -11.16 -24.34 10.12
CA THR A 40 -10.39 -23.23 9.52
C THR A 40 -9.79 -23.61 8.17
N PHE A 41 -9.30 -24.84 8.04
CA PHE A 41 -8.63 -25.35 6.84
C PHE A 41 -9.31 -26.61 6.31
N GLU A 42 -9.14 -26.82 5.01
CA GLU A 42 -9.62 -28.01 4.29
C GLU A 42 -8.51 -28.54 3.37
N LEU A 43 -8.28 -29.84 3.40
CA LEU A 43 -7.38 -30.58 2.49
C LEU A 43 -8.25 -31.38 1.53
N GLY A 44 -7.97 -31.27 0.26
CA GLY A 44 -8.71 -32.01 -0.77
C GLY A 44 -8.13 -31.81 -2.16
N PHE A 45 -8.89 -32.20 -3.16
CA PHE A 45 -8.48 -32.11 -4.56
C PHE A 45 -9.10 -30.87 -5.22
N PHE A 46 -8.28 -30.14 -5.98
CA PHE A 46 -8.72 -28.94 -6.70
C PHE A 46 -8.13 -28.88 -8.09
N SER A 47 -8.76 -28.09 -8.96
CA SER A 47 -8.23 -27.68 -10.25
C SER A 47 -8.09 -26.17 -10.31
N THR A 48 -7.19 -25.72 -11.16
CA THR A 48 -7.07 -24.31 -11.53
C THR A 48 -7.87 -24.04 -12.82
N SER A 49 -7.52 -23.05 -13.62
CA SER A 49 -8.16 -22.78 -14.91
C SER A 49 -8.05 -23.92 -15.94
N VAL A 50 -7.16 -24.90 -15.69
CA VAL A 50 -7.02 -26.10 -16.54
C VAL A 50 -7.71 -27.28 -15.84
N PRO A 51 -8.98 -27.57 -16.17
CA PRO A 51 -9.78 -28.62 -15.47
C PRO A 51 -9.18 -30.01 -15.50
N SER A 52 -8.38 -30.32 -16.51
CA SER A 52 -7.74 -31.64 -16.67
C SER A 52 -6.54 -31.87 -15.74
N ARG A 53 -6.11 -30.81 -14.99
CA ARG A 53 -5.02 -30.92 -14.02
C ARG A 53 -5.60 -30.89 -12.62
N ARG A 54 -5.38 -31.96 -11.85
CA ARG A 54 -5.87 -32.08 -10.48
C ARG A 54 -4.69 -32.05 -9.51
N TYR A 55 -4.87 -31.30 -8.45
CA TYR A 55 -3.86 -31.13 -7.40
C TYR A 55 -4.47 -31.47 -6.05
N LEU A 56 -3.65 -32.04 -5.16
CA LEU A 56 -3.96 -32.19 -3.74
C LEU A 56 -3.41 -30.96 -3.01
N GLY A 57 -4.26 -30.23 -2.28
CA GLY A 57 -3.84 -29.03 -1.59
C GLY A 57 -4.62 -28.71 -0.34
N ILE A 58 -4.12 -27.72 0.41
CA ILE A 58 -4.77 -27.18 1.60
C ILE A 58 -5.19 -25.75 1.30
N TRP A 59 -6.42 -25.39 1.68
CA TRP A 59 -6.95 -24.03 1.52
C TRP A 59 -7.72 -23.61 2.78
N TYR A 60 -7.94 -22.29 2.92
CA TYR A 60 -8.82 -21.80 3.97
C TYR A 60 -10.28 -22.15 3.67
N LYS A 61 -10.95 -22.84 4.60
CA LYS A 61 -12.38 -23.17 4.54
C LYS A 61 -13.26 -22.00 4.99
N LYS A 62 -12.77 -21.22 5.97
CA LYS A 62 -13.53 -20.10 6.56
C LYS A 62 -13.66 -18.88 5.65
N VAL A 63 -12.83 -18.74 4.59
CA VAL A 63 -12.90 -17.59 3.69
C VAL A 63 -13.72 -17.95 2.44
N THR A 64 -14.47 -17.01 1.93
CA THR A 64 -15.38 -17.22 0.79
C THR A 64 -14.66 -17.38 -0.55
N ILE A 65 -13.42 -16.90 -0.65
CA ILE A 65 -12.59 -17.03 -1.84
C ILE A 65 -11.64 -18.22 -1.64
N MET A 66 -11.77 -19.25 -2.47
CA MET A 66 -10.87 -20.40 -2.37
C MET A 66 -9.41 -19.94 -2.43
N THR A 67 -8.71 -20.06 -1.32
CA THR A 67 -7.34 -19.58 -1.17
C THR A 67 -6.45 -20.74 -0.76
N VAL A 68 -5.77 -21.31 -1.74
CA VAL A 68 -4.84 -22.44 -1.55
C VAL A 68 -3.57 -21.91 -0.88
N VAL A 69 -3.10 -22.62 0.15
CA VAL A 69 -1.91 -22.24 0.92
C VAL A 69 -0.78 -23.28 0.86
N TRP A 70 -1.11 -24.49 0.38
CA TRP A 70 -0.12 -25.57 0.22
C TRP A 70 -0.58 -26.55 -0.86
N VAL A 71 0.35 -27.10 -1.63
CA VAL A 71 0.08 -28.06 -2.72
C VAL A 71 1.11 -29.19 -2.68
N ALA A 72 0.65 -30.41 -2.58
CA ALA A 72 1.51 -31.60 -2.51
C ALA A 72 2.19 -31.89 -3.85
N ASN A 73 1.39 -32.09 -4.89
CA ASN A 73 1.83 -32.59 -6.20
C ASN A 73 1.98 -31.50 -7.24
N ARG A 74 2.57 -30.34 -6.85
CA ARG A 74 2.69 -29.16 -7.72
C ARG A 74 3.52 -29.39 -8.96
N VAL A 75 4.47 -30.38 -8.93
CA VAL A 75 5.31 -30.73 -10.10
C VAL A 75 4.62 -31.73 -11.02
N THR A 76 3.82 -32.66 -10.46
CA THR A 76 3.19 -33.74 -11.22
C THR A 76 1.68 -33.75 -10.92
N PRO A 77 0.89 -32.93 -11.65
CA PRO A 77 -0.57 -32.97 -11.47
C PRO A 77 -1.16 -34.31 -11.91
N LEU A 78 -2.25 -34.71 -11.29
CA LEU A 78 -3.07 -35.83 -11.75
C LEU A 78 -3.77 -35.42 -13.05
N ALA A 79 -3.93 -36.36 -13.95
CA ALA A 79 -4.58 -36.16 -15.27
C ALA A 79 -6.10 -36.39 -15.25
N ASP A 80 -6.62 -36.87 -14.11
CA ASP A 80 -8.02 -37.25 -13.94
C ASP A 80 -8.49 -37.03 -12.50
N SER A 81 -9.77 -37.25 -12.24
CA SER A 81 -10.40 -37.10 -10.93
C SER A 81 -10.50 -38.43 -10.14
N LEU A 82 -9.55 -39.33 -10.35
CA LEU A 82 -9.50 -40.63 -9.66
C LEU A 82 -8.32 -40.73 -8.68
N GLY A 83 -7.79 -39.57 -8.23
CA GLY A 83 -6.72 -39.51 -7.25
C GLY A 83 -7.16 -40.03 -5.89
N THR A 84 -6.23 -40.70 -5.20
CA THR A 84 -6.48 -41.26 -3.87
C THR A 84 -5.29 -40.93 -2.96
N LEU A 85 -5.58 -40.25 -1.83
CA LEU A 85 -4.61 -40.01 -0.75
C LEU A 85 -4.78 -41.04 0.33
N LYS A 86 -3.67 -41.65 0.81
CA LYS A 86 -3.71 -42.61 1.92
C LYS A 86 -2.44 -42.55 2.77
N VAL A 87 -2.53 -43.07 3.99
CA VAL A 87 -1.39 -43.31 4.89
C VAL A 87 -0.96 -44.76 4.76
N THR A 88 0.34 -44.99 4.54
CA THR A 88 0.90 -46.35 4.49
C THR A 88 1.17 -46.84 5.91
N SER A 89 1.30 -48.15 6.08
CA SER A 89 1.66 -48.78 7.36
C SER A 89 3.04 -48.34 7.88
N LEU A 90 3.89 -47.83 7.00
CA LEU A 90 5.22 -47.30 7.36
C LEU A 90 5.18 -45.80 7.71
N GLY A 91 4.00 -45.20 7.81
CA GLY A 91 3.83 -43.78 8.17
C GLY A 91 4.13 -42.78 7.04
N SER A 92 4.13 -43.24 5.78
CA SER A 92 4.19 -42.29 4.65
C SER A 92 2.81 -41.91 4.15
N LEU A 93 2.62 -40.64 3.83
CA LEU A 93 1.45 -40.13 3.15
C LEU A 93 1.73 -40.28 1.64
N VAL A 94 0.85 -40.94 0.87
CA VAL A 94 1.04 -41.20 -0.56
C VAL A 94 -0.20 -40.80 -1.34
N LEU A 95 0.03 -40.14 -2.49
CA LEU A 95 -0.98 -39.80 -3.48
C LEU A 95 -0.84 -40.73 -4.68
N LEU A 96 -1.91 -41.47 -4.96
CA LEU A 96 -1.97 -42.45 -6.06
C LEU A 96 -2.87 -41.94 -7.17
N ASN A 97 -2.56 -42.32 -8.43
CA ASN A 97 -3.45 -42.11 -9.59
C ASN A 97 -4.42 -43.26 -9.72
N ALA A 98 -5.27 -43.19 -10.75
CA ALA A 98 -6.26 -44.24 -11.09
C ALA A 98 -5.67 -45.64 -11.25
N ASN A 99 -4.42 -45.76 -11.68
CA ASN A 99 -3.71 -47.04 -11.88
C ASN A 99 -3.00 -47.56 -10.60
N GLY A 100 -3.13 -46.82 -9.49
CA GLY A 100 -2.45 -47.13 -8.23
C GLY A 100 -0.97 -46.75 -8.22
N SER A 101 -0.48 -46.00 -9.21
CA SER A 101 0.90 -45.53 -9.26
C SER A 101 1.06 -44.29 -8.34
N GLU A 102 2.18 -44.22 -7.64
CA GLU A 102 2.51 -43.13 -6.76
C GLU A 102 2.87 -41.86 -7.58
N ILE A 103 2.14 -40.77 -7.34
CA ILE A 103 2.34 -39.46 -7.98
C ILE A 103 3.15 -38.55 -7.05
N TRP A 104 2.94 -38.71 -5.74
CA TRP A 104 3.62 -37.92 -4.71
C TRP A 104 3.64 -38.71 -3.40
N SER A 105 4.69 -38.46 -2.59
CA SER A 105 4.83 -39.08 -1.29
C SER A 105 5.51 -38.10 -0.31
N SER A 106 5.17 -38.22 0.98
CA SER A 106 5.89 -37.52 2.06
C SER A 106 7.31 -38.07 2.26
N ASN A 107 7.63 -39.25 1.70
CA ASN A 107 8.92 -39.93 1.79
C ASN A 107 9.40 -40.11 3.24
N SER A 108 8.46 -40.23 4.19
CA SER A 108 8.76 -40.54 5.58
C SER A 108 8.72 -42.07 5.77
N SER A 109 9.86 -42.75 5.79
CA SER A 109 9.94 -44.15 6.17
C SER A 109 10.28 -44.23 7.66
N THR A 110 9.36 -44.76 8.45
CA THR A 110 9.47 -44.76 9.90
C THR A 110 9.12 -46.14 10.47
N ASP A 111 9.46 -46.42 11.71
CA ASP A 111 9.01 -47.57 12.47
C ASP A 111 7.67 -47.26 13.18
N ALA A 112 6.79 -46.52 12.51
CA ALA A 112 5.49 -46.12 13.04
C ALA A 112 4.63 -47.38 13.33
N ARG A 113 3.98 -47.41 14.48
CA ARG A 113 3.10 -48.52 14.89
C ARG A 113 1.64 -48.26 14.53
N ASN A 114 1.19 -47.03 14.75
CA ASN A 114 -0.18 -46.59 14.49
C ASN A 114 -0.16 -45.21 13.80
N PRO A 115 0.37 -45.11 12.57
CA PRO A 115 0.47 -43.80 11.91
C PRO A 115 -0.88 -43.28 11.50
N VAL A 116 -1.07 -41.97 11.74
CA VAL A 116 -2.25 -41.22 11.33
C VAL A 116 -1.79 -39.89 10.68
N ALA A 117 -2.54 -39.47 9.68
CA ALA A 117 -2.37 -38.12 9.14
C ALA A 117 -3.52 -37.23 9.66
N GLN A 118 -3.19 -36.03 10.14
CA GLN A 118 -4.18 -35.09 10.69
C GLN A 118 -3.96 -33.69 10.17
N LEU A 119 -5.05 -33.01 9.79
CA LEU A 119 -5.03 -31.58 9.42
C LEU A 119 -5.33 -30.73 10.65
N LEU A 120 -4.35 -29.97 11.09
CA LEU A 120 -4.48 -29.08 12.27
C LEU A 120 -5.14 -27.74 11.92
N ASP A 121 -5.65 -27.05 12.93
CA ASP A 121 -6.26 -25.71 12.78
C ASP A 121 -5.24 -24.60 12.43
N SER A 122 -3.95 -24.91 12.49
CA SER A 122 -2.89 -24.05 11.95
C SER A 122 -2.74 -24.13 10.42
N GLY A 123 -3.39 -25.13 9.78
CA GLY A 123 -3.20 -25.47 8.37
C GLY A 123 -2.06 -26.45 8.15
N ASN A 124 -1.45 -26.96 9.22
CA ASN A 124 -0.38 -27.96 9.15
C ASN A 124 -0.96 -29.36 8.99
N LEU A 125 -0.62 -30.04 7.91
CA LEU A 125 -0.92 -31.47 7.73
C LEU A 125 0.24 -32.24 8.34
N VAL A 126 -0.06 -33.06 9.34
CA VAL A 126 0.97 -33.79 10.08
C VAL A 126 0.75 -35.31 9.96
N VAL A 127 1.86 -36.07 9.92
CA VAL A 127 1.86 -37.52 10.09
C VAL A 127 2.52 -37.83 11.41
N LYS A 128 1.79 -38.53 12.28
CA LYS A 128 2.23 -38.82 13.63
C LYS A 128 1.84 -40.23 14.05
N ASP A 129 2.53 -40.76 15.05
CA ASP A 129 2.19 -42.05 15.68
C ASP A 129 1.33 -41.76 16.92
N VAL A 130 0.23 -42.47 17.04
CA VAL A 130 -0.67 -42.32 18.20
C VAL A 130 -0.43 -43.52 19.14
N ASP A 131 0.36 -43.29 20.19
CA ASP A 131 0.51 -44.26 21.25
C ASP A 131 -0.59 -44.12 22.30
N GLY A 132 -0.84 -45.16 23.05
CA GLY A 132 -1.86 -45.19 24.10
C GLY A 132 -1.58 -44.29 25.32
N THR A 133 -0.45 -43.58 25.35
CA THR A 133 -0.01 -42.76 26.49
C THR A 133 -0.27 -41.28 26.29
N GLY A 134 -0.80 -40.90 25.09
CA GLY A 134 -1.08 -39.50 24.75
C GLY A 134 0.13 -38.71 24.26
N SER A 135 1.31 -39.33 24.20
CA SER A 135 2.49 -38.74 23.55
C SER A 135 2.41 -39.03 22.04
N SER A 136 2.64 -38.05 21.21
CA SER A 136 2.66 -38.24 19.77
C SER A 136 4.04 -37.89 19.20
N ILE A 137 4.63 -38.81 18.47
CA ILE A 137 5.87 -38.59 17.74
C ILE A 137 5.49 -38.11 16.36
N LEU A 138 5.96 -36.89 16.02
CA LEU A 138 5.75 -36.25 14.71
C LEU A 138 6.79 -36.79 13.71
N TRP A 139 6.32 -37.47 12.69
CA TRP A 139 7.17 -38.07 11.66
C TRP A 139 7.36 -37.17 10.43
N TRP A 140 6.31 -36.38 10.06
CA TRP A 140 6.33 -35.52 8.88
C TRP A 140 5.31 -34.40 9.08
N GLN A 141 5.56 -33.26 8.47
CA GLN A 141 4.60 -32.15 8.46
C GLN A 141 4.73 -31.30 7.20
N SER A 142 3.60 -30.80 6.69
CA SER A 142 3.55 -29.93 5.52
C SER A 142 4.29 -28.60 5.75
N PHE A 143 4.36 -28.13 7.01
CA PHE A 143 5.07 -26.89 7.39
C PHE A 143 6.57 -26.94 7.12
N ASP A 144 7.16 -28.14 6.99
CA ASP A 144 8.56 -28.31 6.62
C ASP A 144 8.77 -28.17 5.08
N TYR A 145 7.68 -28.17 4.31
CA TYR A 145 7.72 -28.14 2.84
C TYR A 145 6.78 -27.03 2.31
N PRO A 146 7.03 -25.76 2.69
CA PRO A 146 6.16 -24.66 2.25
C PRO A 146 6.15 -24.52 0.73
N THR A 147 5.03 -24.02 0.19
CA THR A 147 4.91 -23.70 -1.23
C THR A 147 5.16 -22.22 -1.45
N ASP A 148 4.15 -21.42 -1.78
CA ASP A 148 4.26 -19.98 -1.97
C ASP A 148 3.85 -19.18 -0.72
N THR A 149 3.29 -19.85 0.26
CA THR A 149 2.64 -19.22 1.43
C THR A 149 3.33 -19.61 2.73
N LEU A 150 3.57 -18.61 3.59
CA LEU A 150 3.99 -18.78 4.97
C LEU A 150 2.80 -18.50 5.88
N LEU A 151 2.35 -19.49 6.63
CA LEU A 151 1.30 -19.39 7.65
C LEU A 151 1.92 -19.11 9.02
N ALA A 152 1.10 -18.67 9.98
CA ALA A 152 1.51 -18.53 11.37
C ALA A 152 2.04 -19.87 11.92
N GLY A 153 3.16 -19.83 12.63
CA GLY A 153 3.84 -21.01 13.15
C GLY A 153 4.78 -21.71 12.17
N MET A 154 4.71 -21.41 10.87
CA MET A 154 5.67 -21.97 9.90
C MET A 154 7.05 -21.37 10.08
N LYS A 155 8.08 -22.20 10.04
CA LYS A 155 9.48 -21.75 10.05
C LYS A 155 9.99 -21.55 8.64
N MET A 156 10.59 -20.39 8.35
CA MET A 156 11.36 -20.14 7.12
C MET A 156 12.83 -20.01 7.50
N GLY A 157 13.67 -20.91 7.01
CA GLY A 157 15.09 -20.93 7.39
C GLY A 157 15.78 -22.25 7.11
N ARG A 158 16.80 -22.58 7.92
CA ARG A 158 17.67 -23.73 7.68
C ARG A 158 18.03 -24.44 8.99
N ASN A 159 17.98 -25.75 8.96
CA ASN A 159 18.59 -26.58 10.00
C ASN A 159 20.10 -26.68 9.71
N ARG A 160 20.93 -26.27 10.65
CA ARG A 160 22.40 -26.16 10.46
C ARG A 160 23.09 -27.52 10.48
N LYS A 161 22.51 -28.50 11.21
CA LYS A 161 23.08 -29.86 11.33
C LYS A 161 22.82 -30.70 10.09
N THR A 162 21.59 -30.67 9.58
CA THR A 162 21.17 -31.49 8.44
C THR A 162 21.31 -30.76 7.08
N GLY A 163 21.40 -29.42 7.09
CA GLY A 163 21.38 -28.63 5.89
C GLY A 163 20.00 -28.41 5.29
N PHE A 164 18.95 -28.95 5.91
CA PHE A 164 17.57 -28.87 5.42
C PHE A 164 17.07 -27.43 5.42
N GLU A 165 16.56 -26.95 4.27
CA GLU A 165 16.07 -25.59 4.09
C GLU A 165 14.55 -25.54 3.91
N ARG A 166 13.90 -24.59 4.59
CA ARG A 166 12.48 -24.24 4.46
C ARG A 166 12.39 -22.85 3.84
N TYR A 167 11.85 -22.76 2.64
CA TYR A 167 11.74 -21.48 1.90
C TYR A 167 10.51 -21.48 1.01
N LEU A 168 10.03 -20.29 0.68
CA LEU A 168 8.88 -20.13 -0.22
C LEU A 168 9.34 -20.14 -1.68
N THR A 169 8.54 -20.78 -2.53
CA THR A 169 8.70 -20.73 -3.99
C THR A 169 7.38 -20.30 -4.63
N SER A 170 7.41 -19.25 -5.41
CA SER A 170 6.22 -18.73 -6.08
C SER A 170 5.53 -19.80 -6.93
N TRP A 171 4.28 -19.62 -7.20
CA TRP A 171 3.60 -20.32 -8.31
C TRP A 171 4.22 -19.82 -9.63
N LYS A 172 4.16 -20.62 -10.66
CA LYS A 172 4.62 -20.26 -12.01
C LYS A 172 3.76 -19.16 -12.64
N SER A 173 2.44 -19.21 -12.40
CA SER A 173 1.47 -18.20 -12.75
C SER A 173 0.30 -18.26 -11.76
N ILE A 174 -0.65 -17.37 -11.86
CA ILE A 174 -1.83 -17.34 -11.00
C ILE A 174 -2.65 -18.66 -11.09
N ASP A 175 -2.53 -19.35 -12.21
CA ASP A 175 -3.29 -20.58 -12.53
C ASP A 175 -2.42 -21.84 -12.57
N ASP A 176 -1.12 -21.73 -12.28
CA ASP A 176 -0.22 -22.89 -12.37
C ASP A 176 0.59 -23.00 -11.07
N PRO A 177 0.24 -23.92 -10.14
CA PRO A 177 0.93 -24.05 -8.88
C PRO A 177 2.33 -24.70 -8.99
N SER A 178 2.77 -25.11 -10.17
CA SER A 178 4.13 -25.63 -10.36
C SER A 178 5.16 -24.55 -9.92
N PRO A 179 6.37 -24.98 -9.48
CA PRO A 179 7.37 -24.03 -8.98
C PRO A 179 7.72 -22.95 -10.01
N GLY A 180 7.54 -21.70 -9.61
CA GLY A 180 7.92 -20.52 -10.38
C GLY A 180 9.39 -20.15 -10.20
N ASN A 181 9.76 -19.00 -10.74
CA ASN A 181 11.17 -18.57 -10.80
C ASN A 181 11.64 -17.82 -9.54
N PHE A 182 10.71 -17.46 -8.64
CA PHE A 182 11.05 -16.65 -7.48
C PHE A 182 11.06 -17.47 -6.19
N THR A 183 12.08 -17.24 -5.34
CA THR A 183 12.17 -17.87 -4.02
C THR A 183 12.42 -16.80 -2.95
N HIS A 184 11.75 -16.95 -1.79
CA HIS A 184 11.97 -16.14 -0.60
C HIS A 184 12.56 -17.02 0.49
N LYS A 185 13.76 -16.67 0.98
CA LYS A 185 14.49 -17.52 1.95
C LYS A 185 15.40 -16.70 2.86
N ILE A 186 15.90 -17.34 3.90
CA ILE A 186 16.98 -16.83 4.74
C ILE A 186 18.33 -17.25 4.11
N ASP A 187 19.18 -16.28 3.78
CA ASP A 187 20.57 -16.54 3.40
C ASP A 187 21.37 -16.73 4.68
N PRO A 188 22.00 -17.89 4.88
CA PRO A 188 22.75 -18.17 6.10
C PRO A 188 24.21 -17.68 6.06
N ASN A 189 24.66 -17.10 4.94
CA ASN A 189 26.05 -16.65 4.77
C ASN A 189 26.31 -15.38 5.59
N GLY A 190 27.42 -15.33 6.29
CA GLY A 190 27.73 -14.26 7.22
C GLY A 190 26.70 -14.17 8.35
N PHE A 191 26.15 -12.97 8.61
CA PHE A 191 24.99 -12.81 9.52
C PHE A 191 23.72 -13.00 8.73
N PRO A 192 22.81 -13.92 9.15
CA PRO A 192 21.66 -14.30 8.33
C PRO A 192 20.73 -13.14 8.01
N GLN A 193 20.23 -13.13 6.76
CA GLN A 193 19.36 -12.08 6.22
C GLN A 193 18.28 -12.68 5.33
N SER A 194 17.17 -12.00 5.20
CA SER A 194 16.06 -12.44 4.35
C SER A 194 16.23 -11.86 2.93
N ILE A 195 16.14 -12.73 1.93
CA ILE A 195 16.36 -12.38 0.51
C ILE A 195 15.29 -12.99 -0.39
N VAL A 196 15.00 -12.30 -1.50
CA VAL A 196 14.21 -12.84 -2.61
C VAL A 196 15.11 -12.94 -3.84
N LYS A 197 15.06 -14.11 -4.48
CA LYS A 197 15.83 -14.42 -5.69
C LYS A 197 14.92 -14.74 -6.87
N GLN A 198 15.39 -14.41 -8.05
CA GLN A 198 14.88 -14.92 -9.31
C GLN A 198 15.94 -15.87 -9.90
N GLY A 199 15.71 -17.16 -9.80
CA GLY A 199 16.75 -18.14 -10.07
C GLY A 199 17.94 -17.94 -9.13
N SER A 200 19.13 -17.66 -9.67
CA SER A 200 20.35 -17.40 -8.88
C SER A 200 20.52 -15.92 -8.48
N VAL A 201 19.78 -15.00 -9.11
CA VAL A 201 19.96 -13.54 -8.96
C VAL A 201 19.14 -13.02 -7.77
N VAL A 202 19.80 -12.30 -6.85
CA VAL A 202 19.11 -11.58 -5.76
C VAL A 202 18.37 -10.38 -6.37
N LYS A 203 17.07 -10.27 -6.12
CA LYS A 203 16.21 -9.17 -6.59
C LYS A 203 16.04 -8.10 -5.52
N PHE A 204 15.82 -8.52 -4.29
CA PHE A 204 15.80 -7.61 -3.16
C PHE A 204 16.15 -8.35 -1.85
N ARG A 205 16.44 -7.56 -0.85
CA ARG A 205 16.91 -8.03 0.46
C ARG A 205 16.24 -7.21 1.57
N LEU A 206 15.69 -7.89 2.57
CA LEU A 206 15.08 -7.22 3.73
C LEU A 206 16.14 -6.72 4.74
N GLY A 207 17.39 -7.13 4.58
CA GLY A 207 18.46 -6.87 5.52
C GLY A 207 18.53 -7.88 6.65
N PRO A 208 19.54 -7.76 7.53
CA PRO A 208 19.67 -8.62 8.70
C PRO A 208 18.60 -8.30 9.75
N TRP A 209 18.30 -9.28 10.59
CA TRP A 209 17.43 -9.11 11.75
C TRP A 209 18.20 -8.35 12.85
N ASN A 210 17.57 -7.31 13.45
CA ASN A 210 18.23 -6.44 14.44
C ASN A 210 17.66 -6.55 15.85
N GLY A 211 17.05 -7.69 16.15
CA GLY A 211 16.43 -7.94 17.45
C GLY A 211 14.93 -7.59 17.51
N VAL A 212 14.49 -6.68 16.66
CA VAL A 212 13.09 -6.20 16.60
C VAL A 212 12.46 -6.50 15.24
N ARG A 213 13.22 -6.24 14.16
CA ARG A 213 12.76 -6.35 12.77
C ARG A 213 13.92 -6.57 11.81
N TYR A 214 13.63 -6.82 10.56
CA TYR A 214 14.66 -6.75 9.51
C TYR A 214 15.05 -5.27 9.30
N SER A 215 16.34 -4.99 9.16
CA SER A 215 16.88 -3.61 9.13
C SER A 215 16.32 -2.75 7.99
N GLY A 216 15.87 -3.37 6.89
CA GLY A 216 15.21 -2.70 5.77
C GLY A 216 13.68 -2.61 5.88
N MET A 217 13.10 -2.99 7.04
CA MET A 217 11.65 -3.01 7.27
C MET A 217 11.25 -2.08 8.41
N PRO A 218 11.39 -0.75 8.23
CA PRO A 218 11.21 0.20 9.35
C PRO A 218 9.80 0.20 9.95
N ASN A 219 8.80 -0.27 9.19
CA ASN A 219 7.40 -0.29 9.61
C ASN A 219 6.97 -1.62 10.26
N LEU A 220 7.89 -2.58 10.41
CA LEU A 220 7.59 -3.88 11.02
C LEU A 220 7.80 -3.79 12.55
N ASP A 221 6.98 -2.97 13.20
CA ASP A 221 7.02 -2.80 14.65
C ASP A 221 6.16 -3.85 15.37
N PRO A 222 6.50 -4.21 16.60
CA PRO A 222 5.62 -5.03 17.43
C PRO A 222 4.24 -4.39 17.52
N ASN A 223 3.19 -5.20 17.41
CA ASN A 223 1.81 -4.73 17.40
C ASN A 223 0.89 -5.77 18.04
N PRO A 224 -0.38 -5.44 18.33
CA PRO A 224 -1.27 -6.36 19.05
C PRO A 224 -1.68 -7.61 18.27
N TYR A 225 -1.41 -7.69 16.97
CA TYR A 225 -1.90 -8.77 16.10
C TYR A 225 -0.84 -9.81 15.78
N TYR A 226 0.44 -9.41 15.75
CA TYR A 226 1.55 -10.26 15.31
C TYR A 226 2.68 -10.24 16.32
N SER A 227 3.24 -11.40 16.63
CA SER A 227 4.59 -11.51 17.15
C SER A 227 5.52 -12.06 16.07
N TYR A 228 6.76 -11.59 16.10
CA TYR A 228 7.79 -11.95 15.13
C TYR A 228 8.99 -12.47 15.89
N GLU A 229 9.56 -13.57 15.44
CA GLU A 229 10.74 -14.14 16.06
C GLU A 229 11.76 -14.58 15.00
N PHE A 230 13.01 -14.29 15.28
CA PHE A 230 14.16 -14.77 14.52
C PHE A 230 15.07 -15.55 15.46
N VAL A 231 15.21 -16.84 15.16
CA VAL A 231 16.04 -17.75 15.97
C VAL A 231 17.35 -17.96 15.22
N LEU A 232 18.45 -17.82 15.97
CA LEU A 232 19.82 -18.08 15.48
C LEU A 232 20.57 -18.76 16.60
N ASP A 233 20.62 -20.09 16.53
CA ASP A 233 21.35 -20.94 17.50
C ASP A 233 22.27 -21.94 16.76
N ASP A 234 22.79 -22.91 17.47
CA ASP A 234 23.72 -23.90 16.91
C ASP A 234 23.00 -24.92 16.01
N ASP A 235 21.71 -25.10 16.18
CA ASP A 235 20.93 -26.13 15.49
C ASP A 235 20.14 -25.58 14.31
N GLU A 236 19.53 -24.38 14.48
CA GLU A 236 18.63 -23.82 13.48
C GLU A 236 18.83 -22.30 13.28
N ILE A 237 18.56 -21.87 12.07
CA ILE A 237 18.37 -20.45 11.71
C ILE A 237 17.00 -20.35 11.08
N TYR A 238 16.06 -19.62 11.70
CA TYR A 238 14.74 -19.41 11.08
C TYR A 238 14.05 -18.16 11.56
N TYR A 239 13.16 -17.68 10.72
CA TYR A 239 12.17 -16.66 11.01
C TYR A 239 10.80 -17.32 11.05
N HIS A 240 9.97 -16.94 12.01
CA HIS A 240 8.55 -17.26 12.00
C HIS A 240 7.75 -16.11 12.62
N TYR A 241 6.43 -16.19 12.46
CA TYR A 241 5.51 -15.25 13.11
C TYR A 241 4.33 -16.02 13.67
N GLU A 242 3.71 -15.43 14.69
CA GLU A 242 2.48 -15.95 15.27
C GLU A 242 1.39 -14.90 15.21
N LEU A 243 0.15 -15.34 15.17
CA LEU A 243 -1.03 -14.49 15.33
C LEU A 243 -1.40 -14.46 16.81
N LEU A 244 -1.47 -13.27 17.40
CA LEU A 244 -1.79 -13.09 18.83
C LEU A 244 -3.30 -13.17 19.09
N ASP A 245 -4.10 -13.08 18.05
CA ASP A 245 -5.56 -13.20 18.08
C ASP A 245 -5.98 -14.27 17.07
N SER A 246 -6.56 -15.36 17.55
CA SER A 246 -6.99 -16.52 16.76
C SER A 246 -8.17 -16.23 15.82
N SER A 247 -8.88 -15.12 16.02
CA SER A 247 -9.95 -14.69 15.10
C SER A 247 -9.41 -14.06 13.82
N PHE A 248 -8.11 -13.74 13.80
CA PHE A 248 -7.46 -12.99 12.74
C PHE A 248 -6.87 -13.96 11.70
N ILE A 249 -7.25 -13.83 10.45
CA ILE A 249 -6.75 -14.69 9.37
C ILE A 249 -5.76 -13.88 8.53
N SER A 250 -4.51 -14.34 8.47
CA SER A 250 -3.45 -13.67 7.70
C SER A 250 -2.44 -14.67 7.16
N ARG A 251 -1.84 -14.33 6.02
CA ARG A 251 -0.77 -15.12 5.41
C ARG A 251 0.25 -14.22 4.72
N LEU A 252 1.49 -14.70 4.61
CA LEU A 252 2.52 -14.09 3.78
C LEU A 252 2.65 -14.93 2.52
N VAL A 253 2.60 -14.32 1.34
CA VAL A 253 2.65 -15.04 0.06
C VAL A 253 3.68 -14.41 -0.88
N ILE A 254 4.42 -15.24 -1.62
CA ILE A 254 5.26 -14.77 -2.73
C ILE A 254 4.52 -15.03 -4.03
N ASN A 255 4.20 -13.97 -4.74
CA ASN A 255 3.46 -14.00 -6.01
C ASN A 255 4.36 -14.45 -7.18
N SER A 256 3.73 -14.81 -8.30
CA SER A 256 4.43 -15.27 -9.51
C SER A 256 5.37 -14.22 -10.12
N ASN A 257 5.17 -12.93 -9.79
CA ASN A 257 6.06 -11.82 -10.19
C ASN A 257 7.18 -11.53 -9.19
N GLY A 258 7.27 -12.29 -8.09
CA GLY A 258 8.31 -12.13 -7.07
C GLY A 258 7.99 -11.15 -5.95
N ILE A 259 6.83 -10.51 -6.00
CA ILE A 259 6.37 -9.61 -4.92
C ILE A 259 5.94 -10.46 -3.73
N VAL A 260 6.44 -10.11 -2.55
CA VAL A 260 6.05 -10.75 -1.28
C VAL A 260 5.02 -9.85 -0.61
N GLN A 261 3.86 -10.43 -0.26
CA GLN A 261 2.75 -9.70 0.34
C GLN A 261 2.27 -10.39 1.62
N ARG A 262 2.03 -9.60 2.65
CA ARG A 262 1.22 -10.05 3.79
C ARG A 262 -0.19 -9.54 3.57
N VAL A 263 -1.13 -10.45 3.56
CA VAL A 263 -2.55 -10.14 3.38
C VAL A 263 -3.35 -10.65 4.58
N THR A 264 -4.41 -9.92 4.91
CA THR A 264 -5.32 -10.20 6.02
C THR A 264 -6.74 -10.32 5.48
N TRP A 265 -7.45 -11.32 5.90
CA TRP A 265 -8.85 -11.51 5.55
C TRP A 265 -9.73 -10.58 6.38
N ILE A 266 -10.64 -9.88 5.73
CA ILE A 266 -11.60 -8.98 6.39
C ILE A 266 -13.01 -9.51 6.08
N ASP A 267 -13.67 -10.11 7.07
CA ASP A 267 -15.00 -10.71 6.92
C ASP A 267 -16.02 -9.71 6.39
N ARG A 268 -16.02 -8.48 6.89
CA ARG A 268 -16.94 -7.44 6.45
C ARG A 268 -16.82 -7.14 4.96
N MET A 269 -15.61 -7.25 4.42
CA MET A 269 -15.30 -6.98 3.00
C MET A 269 -15.39 -8.24 2.14
N GLN A 270 -15.43 -9.41 2.76
CA GLN A 270 -15.33 -10.73 2.10
C GLN A 270 -14.16 -10.77 1.13
N GLY A 271 -13.01 -10.26 1.59
CA GLY A 271 -11.83 -10.13 0.74
C GLY A 271 -10.51 -10.01 1.50
N TRP A 272 -9.43 -10.30 0.79
CA TRP A 272 -8.06 -10.15 1.28
C TRP A 272 -7.64 -8.68 1.16
N THR A 273 -7.20 -8.10 2.26
CA THR A 273 -6.67 -6.73 2.33
C THR A 273 -5.15 -6.78 2.48
N LEU A 274 -4.46 -5.97 1.70
CA LEU A 274 -3.00 -5.87 1.75
C LEU A 274 -2.56 -5.17 3.03
N TYR A 275 -1.74 -5.87 3.83
CA TYR A 275 -1.13 -5.34 5.05
C TYR A 275 0.29 -4.83 4.79
N LEU A 276 1.05 -5.55 3.95
CA LEU A 276 2.46 -5.28 3.69
C LEU A 276 2.83 -5.82 2.31
N THR A 277 3.59 -5.05 1.53
CA THR A 277 4.19 -5.50 0.26
C THR A 277 5.70 -5.25 0.27
N ILE A 278 6.45 -6.11 -0.40
CA ILE A 278 7.91 -6.06 -0.56
C ILE A 278 8.25 -6.53 -1.97
N PRO A 279 8.99 -5.76 -2.78
CA PRO A 279 9.60 -4.46 -2.48
C PRO A 279 8.58 -3.34 -2.30
N LYS A 280 8.92 -2.30 -1.55
CA LYS A 280 8.09 -1.11 -1.36
C LYS A 280 8.25 -0.11 -2.50
N ASP A 281 9.47 0.07 -2.94
CA ASP A 281 9.86 1.08 -3.92
C ASP A 281 11.19 0.69 -4.59
N ASN A 282 11.68 1.52 -5.51
CA ASN A 282 12.91 1.25 -6.27
C ASN A 282 14.13 1.08 -5.38
N CYS A 283 14.20 1.73 -4.20
CA CYS A 283 15.33 1.59 -3.27
C CYS A 283 15.43 0.19 -2.63
N ASP A 284 14.43 -0.65 -2.81
CA ASP A 284 14.50 -2.05 -2.39
C ASP A 284 15.19 -2.95 -3.44
N THR A 285 15.38 -2.46 -4.68
CA THR A 285 16.13 -3.19 -5.72
C THR A 285 17.55 -3.46 -5.22
N TYR A 286 17.96 -4.73 -5.22
CA TYR A 286 19.26 -5.15 -4.68
C TYR A 286 20.40 -4.43 -5.39
N ALA A 287 21.26 -3.80 -4.59
CA ALA A 287 22.48 -3.10 -5.01
C ALA A 287 22.24 -2.00 -6.07
N LEU A 288 21.05 -1.38 -6.09
CA LEU A 288 20.68 -0.33 -7.08
C LEU A 288 21.75 0.75 -7.20
N CYS A 289 22.29 1.23 -6.07
CA CYS A 289 23.27 2.34 -6.05
C CYS A 289 24.74 1.85 -6.01
N GLY A 290 24.95 0.54 -6.15
CA GLY A 290 26.30 -0.05 -6.15
C GLY A 290 27.03 0.09 -4.82
N ALA A 291 28.36 -0.07 -4.86
CA ALA A 291 29.22 -0.01 -3.67
C ALA A 291 29.29 1.42 -3.12
N TYR A 292 29.14 1.57 -1.81
CA TYR A 292 29.20 2.87 -1.09
C TYR A 292 28.21 3.92 -1.62
N GLY A 293 27.24 3.49 -2.41
CA GLY A 293 26.10 4.28 -2.82
C GLY A 293 24.94 4.06 -1.86
N SER A 294 24.21 5.10 -1.51
CA SER A 294 23.00 5.04 -0.68
C SER A 294 21.78 5.42 -1.50
N CYS A 295 20.67 4.68 -1.32
CA CYS A 295 19.41 5.01 -1.94
C CYS A 295 18.52 5.77 -0.96
N THR A 296 17.96 6.90 -1.40
CA THR A 296 17.00 7.73 -0.63
C THR A 296 15.81 8.03 -1.53
N ILE A 297 14.66 7.46 -1.22
CA ILE A 297 13.49 7.52 -2.12
C ILE A 297 12.91 8.93 -2.28
N ASP A 298 13.12 9.80 -1.31
CA ASP A 298 12.61 11.17 -1.32
C ASP A 298 13.52 12.17 -2.06
N GLU A 299 14.65 11.70 -2.62
CA GLU A 299 15.59 12.52 -3.38
C GLU A 299 15.57 12.19 -4.87
N SER A 300 15.97 13.14 -5.68
CA SER A 300 16.16 12.96 -7.13
C SER A 300 17.52 13.53 -7.53
N PRO A 301 18.43 12.71 -8.05
CA PRO A 301 18.31 11.25 -8.24
C PRO A 301 18.27 10.48 -6.92
N VAL A 302 17.66 9.29 -6.92
CA VAL A 302 17.47 8.47 -5.70
C VAL A 302 18.78 7.91 -5.15
N CYS A 303 19.81 7.77 -5.99
CA CYS A 303 21.14 7.28 -5.59
C CYS A 303 22.11 8.45 -5.40
N ARG A 304 22.84 8.40 -4.30
CA ARG A 304 23.95 9.32 -4.04
C ARG A 304 25.12 8.57 -3.39
N CYS A 305 26.33 9.06 -3.61
CA CYS A 305 27.49 8.53 -2.89
C CYS A 305 27.43 8.97 -1.42
N LEU A 306 27.85 8.10 -0.52
CA LEU A 306 28.03 8.46 0.89
C LEU A 306 29.08 9.59 0.99
N THR A 307 28.98 10.42 2.02
CA THR A 307 29.95 11.51 2.27
C THR A 307 31.39 10.95 2.30
N GLY A 308 32.30 11.56 1.57
CA GLY A 308 33.69 11.07 1.43
C GLY A 308 33.87 10.05 0.30
N PHE A 309 32.84 9.88 -0.53
CA PHE A 309 32.88 9.00 -1.72
C PHE A 309 32.42 9.78 -2.94
N THR A 310 32.90 9.40 -4.11
CA THR A 310 32.53 9.97 -5.41
C THR A 310 32.15 8.85 -6.37
N PRO A 311 31.33 9.13 -7.40
CA PRO A 311 31.04 8.11 -8.41
C PRO A 311 32.29 7.49 -9.02
N ARG A 312 32.30 6.17 -9.17
CA ARG A 312 33.39 5.45 -9.82
C ARG A 312 33.55 5.90 -11.28
N TYR A 313 32.41 6.12 -11.96
CA TYR A 313 32.31 6.63 -13.33
C TYR A 313 31.26 7.73 -13.40
N SER A 314 31.66 8.98 -13.41
CA SER A 314 30.76 10.13 -13.38
C SER A 314 29.78 10.16 -14.57
N GLN A 315 30.28 9.77 -15.76
CA GLN A 315 29.44 9.75 -16.98
C GLN A 315 28.27 8.76 -16.90
N GLU A 316 28.47 7.61 -16.27
CA GLU A 316 27.40 6.62 -16.05
C GLU A 316 26.40 7.14 -15.02
N TRP A 317 26.90 7.79 -14.00
CA TRP A 317 26.09 8.39 -12.94
C TRP A 317 25.15 9.46 -13.49
N ASP A 318 25.64 10.28 -14.44
CA ASP A 318 24.87 11.35 -15.10
C ASP A 318 23.71 10.81 -15.95
N ILE A 319 23.79 9.57 -16.45
CA ILE A 319 22.73 8.90 -17.20
C ILE A 319 21.95 7.89 -16.32
N LEU A 320 22.04 8.07 -15.00
CA LEU A 320 21.30 7.30 -13.99
C LEU A 320 21.66 5.81 -13.92
N ASP A 321 22.87 5.42 -14.41
CA ASP A 321 23.42 4.09 -14.18
C ASP A 321 24.35 4.13 -12.97
N TRP A 322 23.85 3.74 -11.82
CA TRP A 322 24.56 3.76 -10.54
C TRP A 322 25.21 2.42 -10.18
N SER A 323 25.10 1.40 -11.03
CA SER A 323 25.46 0.01 -10.75
C SER A 323 26.94 -0.17 -10.35
N ASN A 324 27.84 0.68 -10.86
CA ASN A 324 29.27 0.65 -10.54
C ASN A 324 29.61 1.34 -9.21
N GLY A 325 28.64 2.05 -8.61
CA GLY A 325 28.77 2.62 -7.29
C GLY A 325 29.78 3.74 -7.16
N CYS A 326 30.30 3.87 -5.94
CA CYS A 326 31.19 4.97 -5.53
C CYS A 326 32.55 4.46 -5.05
N VAL A 327 33.54 5.31 -5.13
CA VAL A 327 34.90 5.07 -4.65
C VAL A 327 35.31 6.15 -3.64
N ARG A 328 36.21 5.82 -2.73
CA ARG A 328 36.71 6.76 -1.73
C ARG A 328 37.46 7.94 -2.38
N THR A 329 37.23 9.16 -1.87
CA THR A 329 37.93 10.36 -2.27
C THR A 329 39.41 10.35 -1.82
N ALA A 330 39.68 9.71 -0.66
CA ALA A 330 41.00 9.62 -0.08
C ALA A 330 41.35 8.16 0.26
N PRO A 331 42.61 7.73 0.00
CA PRO A 331 43.03 6.36 0.33
C PRO A 331 43.09 6.15 1.86
N LEU A 332 42.82 4.93 2.29
CA LEU A 332 42.84 4.55 3.70
C LEU A 332 44.29 4.40 4.20
N ASP A 333 44.57 4.76 5.43
CA ASP A 333 45.75 4.50 6.21
C ASP A 333 45.34 3.84 7.52
N CYS A 334 45.43 2.54 7.56
CA CYS A 334 44.85 1.67 8.63
C CYS A 334 45.18 2.14 10.05
N GLY A 335 46.36 2.72 10.27
CA GLY A 335 46.78 3.19 11.58
C GLY A 335 46.21 4.54 12.00
N LYS A 336 45.69 5.28 11.02
CA LYS A 336 45.14 6.64 11.26
C LYS A 336 43.68 6.81 10.90
N ASP A 337 43.06 5.82 10.23
CA ASP A 337 41.67 5.88 9.80
C ASP A 337 40.70 6.11 10.97
N ILE A 338 39.63 6.78 10.69
CA ILE A 338 38.52 7.05 11.62
C ILE A 338 37.27 6.31 11.16
N PHE A 339 36.27 6.24 12.04
CA PHE A 339 34.94 5.73 11.70
C PHE A 339 33.92 6.86 11.73
N VAL A 340 33.21 7.02 10.64
CA VAL A 340 32.16 8.03 10.51
C VAL A 340 30.80 7.35 10.67
N LYS A 341 29.94 7.92 11.53
CA LYS A 341 28.61 7.42 11.81
C LYS A 341 27.61 7.89 10.74
N TYR A 342 26.88 6.96 10.16
CA TYR A 342 25.73 7.19 9.30
C TYR A 342 24.49 6.66 10.03
N SER A 343 23.54 7.53 10.31
CA SER A 343 22.32 7.16 11.05
C SER A 343 21.14 6.93 10.09
N GLY A 344 20.18 6.13 10.52
CA GLY A 344 18.97 5.91 9.75
C GLY A 344 19.13 4.94 8.60
N MET A 345 20.05 3.98 8.67
CA MET A 345 20.40 3.12 7.54
C MET A 345 19.71 1.75 7.59
N LYS A 346 19.31 1.23 6.42
CA LYS A 346 19.19 -0.21 6.17
C LYS A 346 20.61 -0.74 6.09
N LEU A 347 20.95 -1.71 6.92
CA LEU A 347 22.31 -2.26 7.00
C LEU A 347 22.70 -2.95 5.68
N PRO A 348 23.97 -2.87 5.30
CA PRO A 348 24.50 -3.46 4.05
C PRO A 348 24.32 -4.98 3.98
N ASP A 349 24.55 -5.55 2.80
CA ASP A 349 24.58 -7.00 2.58
C ASP A 349 25.54 -7.66 3.56
N THR A 350 25.03 -8.66 4.27
CA THR A 350 25.78 -9.37 5.32
C THR A 350 26.39 -10.70 4.86
N SER A 351 26.28 -11.04 3.57
CA SER A 351 26.80 -12.32 3.06
C SER A 351 28.32 -12.53 3.29
N SER A 352 29.08 -11.42 3.41
CA SER A 352 30.53 -11.39 3.70
C SER A 352 30.83 -10.78 5.07
N SER A 353 29.88 -10.82 6.01
CA SER A 353 30.05 -10.23 7.33
C SER A 353 30.54 -11.23 8.37
N TRP A 354 31.08 -10.71 9.48
CA TRP A 354 31.38 -11.47 10.69
C TRP A 354 30.59 -10.87 11.86
N PHE A 355 30.23 -11.69 12.83
CA PHE A 355 29.44 -11.22 13.97
C PHE A 355 29.81 -11.89 15.27
N ASN A 356 29.54 -11.18 16.38
CA ASN A 356 29.69 -11.70 17.74
C ASN A 356 28.54 -11.12 18.61
N LYS A 357 27.76 -12.00 19.24
CA LYS A 357 26.58 -11.62 20.02
C LYS A 357 26.91 -10.99 21.38
N SER A 358 28.13 -11.23 21.93
CA SER A 358 28.48 -10.83 23.29
C SER A 358 29.24 -9.50 23.40
N MET A 359 29.76 -8.96 22.29
CA MET A 359 30.52 -7.72 22.27
C MET A 359 29.59 -6.50 22.37
N ASN A 360 30.08 -5.44 23.00
CA ASN A 360 29.44 -4.11 22.92
C ASN A 360 29.99 -3.32 21.72
N LEU A 361 29.37 -2.15 21.43
CA LEU A 361 29.72 -1.35 20.25
C LEU A 361 31.18 -0.85 20.29
N GLN A 362 31.71 -0.49 21.47
CA GLN A 362 33.07 -0.01 21.62
C GLN A 362 34.10 -1.13 21.34
N GLU A 363 33.84 -2.32 21.87
CA GLU A 363 34.66 -3.51 21.55
C GLU A 363 34.62 -3.84 20.07
N CYS A 364 33.44 -3.65 19.45
CA CYS A 364 33.22 -3.86 18.02
C CYS A 364 34.11 -2.90 17.19
N GLU A 365 34.13 -1.62 17.55
CA GLU A 365 34.99 -0.61 16.93
C GLU A 365 36.46 -0.99 17.06
N GLU A 366 36.93 -1.40 18.24
CA GLU A 366 38.33 -1.77 18.48
C GLU A 366 38.77 -2.98 17.62
N VAL A 367 37.89 -3.98 17.49
CA VAL A 367 38.16 -5.16 16.65
C VAL A 367 38.25 -4.73 15.18
N CYS A 368 37.29 -3.93 14.72
CA CYS A 368 37.30 -3.40 13.37
C CYS A 368 38.55 -2.53 13.11
N LYS A 369 38.92 -1.67 14.05
CA LYS A 369 40.05 -0.76 13.95
C LYS A 369 41.37 -1.52 13.79
N LYS A 370 41.55 -2.61 14.53
CA LYS A 370 42.76 -3.48 14.46
C LYS A 370 42.87 -4.28 13.15
N ASN A 371 41.75 -4.48 12.44
CA ASN A 371 41.70 -5.25 11.19
C ASN A 371 41.52 -4.30 10.02
N CYS A 372 42.58 -4.12 9.22
CA CYS A 372 42.62 -3.18 8.08
C CYS A 372 41.61 -3.56 6.97
N SER A 373 41.17 -4.81 6.89
CA SER A 373 40.18 -5.23 5.91
C SER A 373 38.73 -4.96 6.39
N CYS A 374 38.54 -4.57 7.66
CA CYS A 374 37.22 -4.20 8.17
C CYS A 374 36.83 -2.81 7.69
N MET A 375 35.74 -2.72 6.92
CA MET A 375 35.28 -1.49 6.27
C MET A 375 34.14 -0.80 7.03
N ALA A 376 33.37 -1.55 7.83
CA ALA A 376 32.27 -0.98 8.58
C ALA A 376 31.90 -1.87 9.78
N TYR A 377 31.21 -1.25 10.76
CA TYR A 377 30.62 -1.99 11.88
C TYR A 377 29.31 -1.38 12.32
N SER A 378 28.52 -2.19 13.04
CA SER A 378 27.23 -1.78 13.61
C SER A 378 26.86 -2.68 14.81
N ASN A 379 25.90 -2.25 15.61
CA ASN A 379 25.22 -3.15 16.56
C ASN A 379 24.48 -4.27 15.83
N LEU A 380 24.49 -5.44 16.39
CA LEU A 380 23.76 -6.60 15.90
C LEU A 380 22.29 -6.56 16.36
N ASP A 381 22.04 -6.05 17.57
CA ASP A 381 20.72 -5.95 18.21
C ASP A 381 20.53 -4.49 18.69
N ILE A 382 19.40 -3.89 18.35
CA ILE A 382 19.11 -2.49 18.69
C ILE A 382 18.38 -2.33 20.04
N ARG A 383 17.95 -3.41 20.65
CA ARG A 383 17.24 -3.38 21.93
C ARG A 383 18.17 -2.95 23.07
N GLY A 384 17.60 -2.30 24.09
CA GLY A 384 18.34 -1.93 25.30
C GLY A 384 19.52 -0.97 25.08
N GLY A 385 19.47 -0.16 24.02
CA GLY A 385 20.56 0.76 23.69
C GLY A 385 21.62 0.20 22.75
N GLY A 386 21.46 -1.06 22.34
CA GLY A 386 22.31 -1.71 21.35
C GLY A 386 23.32 -2.69 21.95
N SER A 387 23.44 -3.86 21.34
CA SER A 387 24.39 -4.89 21.72
C SER A 387 24.81 -5.76 20.53
N GLY A 388 25.85 -6.57 20.75
CA GLY A 388 26.41 -7.39 19.69
C GLY A 388 27.22 -6.58 18.69
N CYS A 389 28.03 -7.25 17.92
CA CYS A 389 28.97 -6.70 16.93
C CYS A 389 28.73 -7.33 15.57
N LEU A 390 28.59 -6.50 14.55
CA LEU A 390 28.51 -6.92 13.15
C LEU A 390 29.57 -6.15 12.36
N LEU A 391 30.46 -6.87 11.67
CA LEU A 391 31.57 -6.31 10.90
C LEU A 391 31.41 -6.67 9.41
N TRP A 392 31.73 -5.71 8.55
CA TRP A 392 31.76 -5.91 7.08
C TRP A 392 33.17 -5.80 6.55
N PHE A 393 33.45 -6.66 5.58
CA PHE A 393 34.74 -6.71 4.90
C PHE A 393 34.54 -6.53 3.39
N GLY A 394 35.43 -5.77 2.73
CA GLY A 394 35.30 -5.46 1.31
C GLY A 394 34.32 -4.31 1.03
N GLU A 395 33.73 -4.32 -0.14
CA GLU A 395 32.82 -3.25 -0.57
C GLU A 395 31.48 -3.36 0.16
N ILE A 396 30.96 -2.23 0.58
CA ILE A 396 29.70 -2.09 1.28
C ILE A 396 28.61 -1.83 0.23
N ILE A 397 27.65 -2.74 0.08
CA ILE A 397 26.63 -2.69 -0.98
C ILE A 397 25.21 -2.78 -0.38
N ASP A 398 24.25 -2.31 -1.15
CA ASP A 398 22.80 -2.39 -0.83
C ASP A 398 22.46 -1.61 0.44
N ILE A 399 22.87 -0.35 0.47
CA ILE A 399 22.61 0.60 1.55
C ILE A 399 21.40 1.45 1.16
N ARG A 400 20.53 1.67 2.13
CA ARG A 400 19.36 2.54 1.95
C ARG A 400 19.22 3.47 3.17
N GLU A 401 18.98 4.73 2.94
CA GLU A 401 18.65 5.69 3.99
C GLU A 401 17.14 5.63 4.28
N LEU A 402 16.79 5.52 5.55
CA LEU A 402 15.41 5.37 6.03
C LEU A 402 15.04 6.58 6.88
N ASN A 403 13.88 7.16 6.64
CA ASN A 403 13.40 8.34 7.38
C ASN A 403 13.04 8.04 8.83
N ILE A 404 12.70 6.78 9.12
CA ILE A 404 12.31 6.32 10.47
C ILE A 404 12.90 4.94 10.74
N ASN A 405 13.18 4.65 11.98
CA ASN A 405 13.56 3.32 12.49
C ASN A 405 14.76 2.66 11.77
N GLY A 406 15.58 3.45 11.10
CA GLY A 406 16.84 2.97 10.55
C GLY A 406 17.89 2.80 11.64
N GLN A 407 18.99 2.12 11.29
CA GLN A 407 20.05 1.72 12.22
C GLN A 407 21.31 2.56 11.99
N ASP A 408 22.17 2.68 13.02
CA ASP A 408 23.47 3.34 12.88
C ASP A 408 24.49 2.41 12.23
N LEU A 409 25.20 2.92 11.24
CA LEU A 409 26.29 2.24 10.53
C LEU A 409 27.55 3.08 10.61
N TYR A 410 28.65 2.49 11.03
CA TYR A 410 29.94 3.16 11.18
C TYR A 410 30.88 2.69 10.05
N ILE A 411 31.29 3.60 9.19
CA ILE A 411 32.10 3.27 7.99
C ILE A 411 33.53 3.85 8.16
N ARG A 412 34.56 3.03 7.87
CA ARG A 412 35.96 3.41 7.91
C ARG A 412 36.26 4.48 6.87
N MET A 413 36.88 5.60 7.29
CA MET A 413 37.20 6.76 6.45
C MET A 413 38.63 7.22 6.70
N ALA A 414 39.28 7.81 5.70
CA ALA A 414 40.60 8.41 5.86
C ALA A 414 40.53 9.56 6.88
N ALA A 415 41.57 9.70 7.70
CA ALA A 415 41.65 10.77 8.72
C ALA A 415 41.52 12.17 8.12
N SER A 416 42.02 12.38 6.89
CA SER A 416 41.89 13.65 6.16
C SER A 416 40.46 14.12 5.95
N GLU A 417 39.49 13.19 5.95
CA GLU A 417 38.04 13.50 5.82
C GLU A 417 37.46 14.08 7.10
N SER A 418 38.09 13.84 8.26
CA SER A 418 37.63 14.38 9.55
C SER A 418 37.66 15.92 9.58
N ASP A 419 38.72 16.51 9.00
CA ASP A 419 38.86 17.96 8.98
C ASP A 419 37.81 18.65 8.11
N LEU A 420 37.40 18.00 7.02
CA LEU A 420 36.33 18.49 6.13
C LEU A 420 34.96 18.47 6.83
N LEU A 421 34.68 17.39 7.56
CA LEU A 421 33.43 17.25 8.33
C LEU A 421 33.37 18.25 9.51
N HIS A 422 34.48 18.41 10.25
CA HIS A 422 34.57 19.37 11.35
C HIS A 422 34.55 20.82 10.86
N SER A 423 35.10 21.09 9.71
CA SER A 423 35.11 22.42 9.08
C SER A 423 33.68 22.87 8.74
N LYS A 424 32.88 21.98 8.12
CA LYS A 424 31.46 22.25 7.82
C LYS A 424 30.63 22.49 9.08
N GLN A 425 30.85 21.68 10.12
CA GLN A 425 30.17 21.86 11.41
C GLN A 425 30.57 23.17 12.10
N LYS A 426 31.85 23.52 12.10
CA LYS A 426 32.35 24.78 12.67
C LYS A 426 31.82 25.98 11.90
N LEU A 427 31.73 25.89 10.57
CA LEU A 427 31.17 26.95 9.74
C LEU A 427 29.65 27.12 10.03
N LEU A 428 28.90 26.06 10.14
CA LEU A 428 27.48 26.09 10.50
C LEU A 428 27.26 26.68 11.90
N MET A 429 28.07 26.25 12.88
CA MET A 429 28.02 26.81 14.23
C MET A 429 28.41 28.29 14.24
N GLY A 430 29.45 28.66 13.50
CA GLY A 430 29.85 30.05 13.34
C GLY A 430 28.75 30.93 12.73
N LEU A 431 28.07 30.42 11.72
CA LEU A 431 26.93 31.11 11.09
C LEU A 431 25.76 31.23 12.07
N ALA A 432 25.45 30.18 12.82
CA ALA A 432 24.36 30.19 13.80
C ALA A 432 24.64 31.18 14.94
N VAL A 433 25.89 31.24 15.45
CA VAL A 433 26.30 32.18 16.46
C VAL A 433 26.27 33.62 15.92
N SER A 434 26.78 33.83 14.69
CA SER A 434 26.73 35.15 14.02
C SER A 434 25.31 35.65 13.84
N PHE A 435 24.41 34.77 13.42
CA PHE A 435 22.99 35.07 13.26
C PHE A 435 22.32 35.38 14.59
N GLY A 436 22.66 34.63 15.65
CA GLY A 436 22.20 34.88 17.02
C GLY A 436 22.66 36.27 17.54
N VAL A 437 23.95 36.62 17.38
CA VAL A 437 24.49 37.92 17.76
C VAL A 437 23.82 39.03 16.93
N PHE A 438 23.67 38.82 15.62
CA PHE A 438 23.03 39.81 14.72
C PHE A 438 21.56 40.06 15.14
N SER A 439 20.82 38.99 15.45
CA SER A 439 19.43 39.08 15.91
C SER A 439 19.36 39.83 17.26
N LEU A 440 20.29 39.55 18.19
CA LEU A 440 20.35 40.25 19.46
C LEU A 440 20.65 41.74 19.29
N CYS A 441 21.56 42.07 18.40
CA CYS A 441 21.87 43.48 18.04
C CYS A 441 20.66 44.19 17.42
N LEU A 442 19.91 43.51 16.54
CA LEU A 442 18.67 44.03 15.95
C LEU A 442 17.61 44.29 17.02
N VAL A 443 17.41 43.38 17.96
CA VAL A 443 16.47 43.54 19.08
C VAL A 443 16.91 44.72 19.98
N LEU A 444 18.19 44.81 20.29
CA LEU A 444 18.74 45.92 21.07
C LEU A 444 18.59 47.28 20.34
N THR A 445 18.90 47.32 19.05
CA THR A 445 18.72 48.54 18.26
C THR A 445 17.24 48.91 18.13
N PHE A 446 16.37 47.90 17.91
CA PHE A 446 14.92 48.11 17.89
C PHE A 446 14.41 48.66 19.25
N TYR A 447 14.89 48.10 20.35
CA TYR A 447 14.57 48.55 21.71
C TYR A 447 15.04 49.99 21.95
N ILE A 448 16.27 50.34 21.53
CA ILE A 448 16.83 51.70 21.63
C ILE A 448 16.05 52.66 20.73
N LEU A 449 15.70 52.23 19.49
CA LEU A 449 14.93 53.04 18.56
C LEU A 449 13.49 53.23 19.03
N LYS A 450 12.89 52.19 19.63
CA LYS A 450 11.54 52.26 20.22
C LYS A 450 11.51 53.22 21.42
N ASN A 451 12.56 53.24 22.23
CA ASN A 451 12.71 54.19 23.33
C ASN A 451 13.00 55.62 22.84
N LYS A 452 13.72 55.76 21.68
CA LYS A 452 13.92 57.08 21.06
C LYS A 452 12.67 57.55 20.30
N ARG A 453 11.86 56.66 19.75
CA ARG A 453 10.60 56.98 19.07
C ARG A 453 9.47 57.43 19.98
N LYS A 454 9.51 57.09 21.25
CA LYS A 454 8.60 57.64 22.27
C LYS A 454 8.81 59.16 22.48
N LYS A 455 9.91 59.73 21.98
CA LYS A 455 10.23 61.15 22.12
C LYS A 455 10.06 61.98 20.84
N LYS A 456 9.65 61.38 19.68
CA LYS A 456 9.46 62.16 18.44
C LYS A 456 8.38 61.54 17.54
N LYS A 457 7.15 61.98 17.75
CA LYS A 457 6.11 61.88 16.74
C LYS A 457 6.30 63.03 15.78
N HIS A 458 6.71 62.78 14.57
CA HIS A 458 6.24 63.46 13.34
C HIS A 458 7.09 63.13 12.10
N LEU A 459 6.35 62.90 11.03
CA LEU A 459 6.66 63.06 9.60
C LEU A 459 7.36 61.89 8.82
N GLU A 460 6.51 61.29 8.02
CA GLU A 460 6.52 60.97 6.56
C GLU A 460 7.78 60.50 5.84
N GLY A 461 7.66 59.41 5.10
CA GLY A 461 7.81 59.40 3.66
C GLY A 461 8.81 58.42 3.01
N LYS A 462 8.33 57.50 2.31
CA LYS A 462 8.74 56.96 0.99
C LYS A 462 10.13 56.38 0.68
N ASP A 463 10.13 55.21 0.14
CA ASP A 463 10.54 54.66 -1.18
C ASP A 463 11.94 54.04 -1.37
N ASP A 464 11.86 52.93 -2.09
CA ASP A 464 12.76 52.31 -3.11
C ASP A 464 14.04 51.58 -2.61
N GLY A 465 14.41 50.43 -3.04
CA GLY A 465 14.30 49.65 -4.23
C GLY A 465 15.53 48.75 -4.46
N SER A 466 15.35 47.61 -5.14
CA SER A 466 16.27 46.96 -6.07
C SER A 466 17.26 45.90 -5.49
N GLU A 467 17.01 44.68 -5.80
CA GLU A 467 17.57 43.75 -6.80
C GLU A 467 18.90 43.06 -6.56
N SER A 468 18.92 41.78 -6.60
CA SER A 468 19.53 40.79 -7.51
C SER A 468 19.95 39.54 -6.70
N GLY A 469 19.55 38.36 -7.04
CA GLY A 469 19.55 37.44 -8.12
C GLY A 469 20.52 36.29 -7.85
N ASP A 470 20.10 35.10 -7.74
CA ASP A 470 20.46 34.00 -8.58
C ASP A 470 19.99 32.61 -8.09
N ASN A 471 19.65 31.86 -9.04
CA ASN A 471 19.08 30.56 -9.24
C ASN A 471 19.33 29.41 -8.23
N SER A 472 18.27 28.82 -7.75
CA SER A 472 18.10 27.37 -7.73
C SER A 472 16.60 27.11 -7.99
N GLU A 473 16.33 26.69 -9.21
CA GLU A 473 14.99 26.33 -9.66
C GLU A 473 14.48 25.12 -8.91
N CYS A 474 13.51 25.32 -8.17
CA CYS A 474 12.45 24.47 -7.60
C CYS A 474 12.18 24.66 -6.10
N GLN A 475 12.98 25.40 -5.32
CA GLN A 475 12.75 25.54 -3.88
C GLN A 475 12.65 26.96 -3.34
N LYS A 476 12.77 28.01 -4.19
CA LYS A 476 12.55 29.39 -3.73
C LYS A 476 11.93 30.25 -4.83
N GLU A 477 10.71 29.91 -5.22
CA GLU A 477 9.83 30.96 -5.75
C GLU A 477 9.05 31.50 -4.56
N ASP A 478 9.18 32.78 -4.30
CA ASP A 478 8.35 33.48 -3.31
C ASP A 478 6.88 33.20 -3.66
N LEU A 479 6.19 32.55 -2.74
CA LEU A 479 4.76 32.34 -2.87
C LEU A 479 4.08 33.69 -2.80
N GLU A 480 3.68 34.23 -3.95
CA GLU A 480 2.81 35.43 -4.06
C GLU A 480 1.37 35.12 -3.62
N LEU A 481 1.21 34.29 -2.61
CA LEU A 481 -0.12 33.97 -2.05
C LEU A 481 -0.35 34.91 -0.86
N PRO A 482 -1.46 35.64 -0.81
CA PRO A 482 -1.79 36.50 0.35
C PRO A 482 -1.78 35.69 1.66
N VAL A 483 -1.03 36.19 2.64
CA VAL A 483 -1.01 35.63 3.97
C VAL A 483 -1.95 36.45 4.87
N PHE A 484 -3.00 35.81 5.32
CA PHE A 484 -4.00 36.40 6.20
C PHE A 484 -3.57 36.27 7.67
N ASP A 485 -3.86 37.31 8.44
CA ASP A 485 -3.69 37.28 9.89
C ASP A 485 -4.80 36.46 10.54
N LEU A 486 -4.45 35.72 11.56
CA LEU A 486 -5.41 34.86 12.26
C LEU A 486 -6.60 35.62 12.84
N UNK A 487 -6.56 36.62 13.06
CA UNK A 487 -7.49 37.38 13.55
C UNK A 487 -8.48 37.81 12.63
N THR A 488 -7.88 38.24 11.64
CA THR A 488 -8.78 38.57 10.52
C THR A 488 -9.69 37.38 10.16
N VAL A 489 -9.11 36.22 10.02
CA VAL A 489 -9.83 34.99 9.67
C VAL A 489 -10.82 34.56 10.78
N ALA A 490 -10.42 34.69 12.03
CA ALA A 490 -11.28 34.38 13.16
C ALA A 490 -12.52 35.32 13.21
N ILE A 491 -12.32 36.62 12.97
CA ILE A 491 -13.42 37.60 12.88
C ILE A 491 -14.36 37.22 11.72
N ALA A 492 -13.79 36.98 10.54
CA ALA A 492 -14.55 36.62 9.33
C ALA A 492 -15.41 35.37 9.53
N THR A 493 -14.95 34.39 10.31
CA THR A 493 -15.64 33.11 10.56
C THR A 493 -16.45 33.10 11.87
N ASN A 494 -16.56 34.23 12.55
CA ASN A 494 -17.17 34.34 13.88
C ASN A 494 -16.52 33.38 14.88
N ASN A 495 -15.20 33.41 14.97
CA ASN A 495 -14.36 32.50 15.78
C ASN A 495 -14.61 31.00 15.49
N PHE A 496 -14.73 30.67 14.19
CA PHE A 496 -14.96 29.29 13.72
C PHE A 496 -16.21 28.69 14.36
N SER A 497 -17.32 29.49 14.45
CA SER A 497 -18.56 29.05 15.08
C SER A 497 -19.16 27.83 14.33
N GLU A 498 -19.79 26.93 15.06
CA GLU A 498 -20.50 25.78 14.48
C GLU A 498 -21.63 26.18 13.52
N GLU A 499 -22.20 27.38 13.69
CA GLU A 499 -23.21 27.92 12.76
C GLU A 499 -22.63 28.21 11.37
N ASN A 500 -21.35 28.54 11.31
CA ASN A 500 -20.64 28.82 10.06
C ASN A 500 -19.93 27.59 9.48
N LYS A 501 -20.05 26.44 10.13
CA LYS A 501 -19.40 25.20 9.67
C LYS A 501 -20.11 24.65 8.42
N LEU A 502 -19.39 24.60 7.31
CA LEU A 502 -19.86 24.09 6.03
C LEU A 502 -19.79 22.57 5.96
N GLY A 503 -18.81 21.98 6.67
CA GLY A 503 -18.62 20.54 6.70
C GLY A 503 -17.31 20.16 7.40
N GLU A 504 -17.11 18.86 7.58
CA GLU A 504 -15.89 18.32 8.17
C GLU A 504 -15.51 17.02 7.44
N GLY A 505 -14.29 16.94 6.99
CA GLY A 505 -13.75 15.77 6.30
C GLY A 505 -12.52 15.23 7.00
N GLY A 506 -11.86 14.27 6.37
CA GLY A 506 -10.62 13.67 6.88
C GLY A 506 -9.46 14.66 7.06
N PHE A 507 -9.59 15.84 6.50
CA PHE A 507 -8.55 16.88 6.49
C PHE A 507 -8.86 18.06 7.43
N GLY A 508 -9.97 18.00 8.13
CA GLY A 508 -10.41 18.99 9.08
C GLY A 508 -11.71 19.71 8.70
N PRO A 509 -12.23 20.57 9.59
CA PRO A 509 -13.46 21.30 9.34
C PRO A 509 -13.27 22.50 8.39
N VAL A 510 -14.34 22.85 7.65
CA VAL A 510 -14.40 23.99 6.74
C VAL A 510 -15.49 24.94 7.23
N TYR A 511 -15.18 26.24 7.30
CA TYR A 511 -16.08 27.28 7.81
C TYR A 511 -16.34 28.35 6.74
N LYS A 512 -17.58 28.82 6.68
CA LYS A 512 -17.94 30.02 5.91
C LYS A 512 -17.42 31.25 6.66
N GLY A 513 -16.88 32.21 5.90
CA GLY A 513 -16.48 33.50 6.44
C GLY A 513 -16.87 34.62 5.52
N VAL A 514 -16.89 35.85 6.04
CA VAL A 514 -17.09 37.11 5.27
C VAL A 514 -16.00 38.09 5.69
N LEU A 515 -15.16 38.49 4.75
CA LEU A 515 -14.09 39.46 4.98
C LEU A 515 -14.69 40.91 5.11
N GLU A 516 -13.90 41.84 5.63
CA GLU A 516 -14.32 43.22 5.85
C GLU A 516 -14.81 43.95 4.57
N ASP A 517 -14.29 43.53 3.42
CA ASP A 517 -14.71 44.07 2.12
C ASP A 517 -16.00 43.44 1.56
N GLY A 518 -16.60 42.51 2.32
CA GLY A 518 -17.83 41.81 1.96
C GLY A 518 -17.59 40.55 1.14
N GLN A 519 -16.33 40.16 0.88
CA GLN A 519 -16.00 38.93 0.13
C GLN A 519 -16.35 37.69 0.96
N GLU A 520 -17.19 36.79 0.42
CA GLU A 520 -17.48 35.49 1.02
C GLU A 520 -16.31 34.54 0.79
N ILE A 521 -15.90 33.84 1.83
CA ILE A 521 -14.78 32.89 1.80
C ILE A 521 -15.16 31.56 2.45
N ALA A 522 -14.41 30.49 2.11
CA ALA A 522 -14.44 29.20 2.79
C ALA A 522 -13.06 28.95 3.41
N VAL A 523 -13.02 28.71 4.72
CA VAL A 523 -11.78 28.54 5.48
C VAL A 523 -11.66 27.08 5.92
N LYS A 524 -10.68 26.37 5.38
CA LYS A 524 -10.35 24.98 5.73
C LYS A 524 -9.28 25.01 6.83
N LYS A 525 -9.65 24.51 8.01
CA LYS A 525 -8.75 24.42 9.18
C LYS A 525 -8.09 23.05 9.23
N LEU A 526 -6.77 23.01 9.07
CA LEU A 526 -6.02 21.75 9.01
C LEU A 526 -5.59 21.29 10.41
N SER A 527 -5.58 19.99 10.62
CA SER A 527 -5.15 19.40 11.89
C SER A 527 -3.65 19.59 12.13
N ASN A 528 -3.30 20.28 13.20
CA ASN A 528 -1.89 20.53 13.58
C ASN A 528 -1.17 19.31 14.14
N ASP A 529 -1.90 18.28 14.58
CA ASP A 529 -1.34 17.13 15.27
C ASP A 529 -0.84 16.02 14.34
N SER A 530 -1.00 16.17 13.03
CA SER A 530 -0.58 15.15 12.08
C SER A 530 0.44 15.69 11.08
N ARG A 531 1.55 14.96 10.91
CA ARG A 531 2.52 15.20 9.81
C ARG A 531 1.81 15.20 8.44
N GLN A 532 0.68 14.54 8.35
CA GLN A 532 -0.15 14.46 7.16
C GLN A 532 -0.79 15.81 6.81
N GLY A 533 -1.33 16.53 7.79
CA GLY A 533 -1.95 17.85 7.58
C GLY A 533 -0.97 18.87 6.99
N LEU A 534 0.27 18.90 7.50
CA LEU A 534 1.31 19.78 6.98
C LEU A 534 1.73 19.41 5.54
N HIS A 535 1.77 18.11 5.21
CA HIS A 535 2.08 17.64 3.87
C HIS A 535 0.98 18.03 2.86
N GLU A 536 -0.27 17.89 3.26
CA GLU A 536 -1.44 18.28 2.46
C GLU A 536 -1.48 19.80 2.24
N PHE A 537 -1.22 20.59 3.28
CA PHE A 537 -1.08 22.04 3.17
C PHE A 537 -0.04 22.43 2.12
N LYS A 538 1.15 21.81 2.21
CA LYS A 538 2.22 22.07 1.24
C LYS A 538 1.78 21.72 -0.19
N ASN A 539 1.13 20.59 -0.38
CA ASN A 539 0.65 20.15 -1.70
C ASN A 539 -0.40 21.14 -2.25
N GLU A 540 -1.40 21.50 -1.42
CA GLU A 540 -2.45 22.44 -1.86
C GLU A 540 -1.88 23.82 -2.20
N VAL A 541 -0.98 24.36 -1.38
CA VAL A 541 -0.33 25.65 -1.63
C VAL A 541 0.56 25.59 -2.87
N LEU A 542 1.39 24.53 -3.01
CA LEU A 542 2.32 24.39 -4.14
C LEU A 542 1.60 24.26 -5.48
N TYR A 543 0.49 23.52 -5.51
CA TYR A 543 -0.19 23.23 -6.77
C TYR A 543 -1.30 24.21 -7.06
N ILE A 544 -2.29 24.39 -6.15
CA ILE A 544 -3.49 25.16 -6.47
C ILE A 544 -3.23 26.68 -6.52
N ALA A 545 -2.25 27.20 -5.78
CA ALA A 545 -1.93 28.62 -5.78
C ALA A 545 -1.52 29.14 -7.18
N LYS A 546 -0.91 28.27 -7.98
CA LYS A 546 -0.41 28.59 -9.32
C LYS A 546 -1.43 28.29 -10.43
N LEU A 547 -2.58 27.68 -10.08
CA LEU A 547 -3.58 27.25 -11.05
C LEU A 547 -4.74 28.25 -11.11
N GLN A 548 -5.06 28.70 -12.32
CA GLN A 548 -6.20 29.57 -12.55
C GLN A 548 -7.04 29.01 -13.69
N HIS A 549 -8.19 28.44 -13.34
CA HIS A 549 -9.12 27.91 -14.34
C HIS A 549 -10.56 27.98 -13.81
N ARG A 550 -11.51 28.27 -14.66
CA ARG A 550 -12.93 28.45 -14.26
C ARG A 550 -13.57 27.23 -13.64
N ASN A 551 -13.03 26.02 -13.92
CA ASN A 551 -13.52 24.75 -13.34
C ASN A 551 -12.60 24.22 -12.21
N LEU A 552 -11.78 25.08 -11.61
CA LEU A 552 -10.99 24.79 -10.41
C LEU A 552 -11.35 25.81 -9.32
N VAL A 553 -11.36 25.36 -8.06
CA VAL A 553 -11.59 26.25 -6.91
C VAL A 553 -10.36 27.15 -6.74
N LYS A 554 -10.59 28.44 -6.54
CA LYS A 554 -9.53 29.43 -6.36
C LYS A 554 -9.09 29.49 -4.90
N LEU A 555 -7.79 29.33 -4.66
CA LEU A 555 -7.17 29.60 -3.37
C LEU A 555 -6.89 31.10 -3.25
N LEU A 556 -7.45 31.75 -2.26
CA LEU A 556 -7.35 33.18 -2.03
C LEU A 556 -6.15 33.54 -1.15
N GLY A 557 -5.75 32.63 -0.25
CA GLY A 557 -4.64 32.85 0.66
C GLY A 557 -4.50 31.77 1.70
N CYS A 558 -3.60 31.98 2.64
CA CYS A 558 -3.38 31.05 3.75
C CYS A 558 -3.05 31.81 5.04
N CYS A 559 -3.15 31.12 6.17
CA CYS A 559 -2.65 31.60 7.46
C CYS A 559 -1.70 30.54 8.02
N ILE A 560 -0.51 30.96 8.47
CA ILE A 560 0.53 30.05 9.02
C ILE A 560 1.03 30.67 10.33
N GLN A 561 0.13 30.79 11.30
CA GLN A 561 0.47 31.30 12.62
C GLN A 561 0.33 30.19 13.66
N GLU A 562 -0.55 30.35 14.63
CA GLU A 562 -0.83 29.29 15.62
C GLU A 562 -1.63 28.14 14.99
N GLU A 563 -2.38 28.43 13.94
CA GLU A 563 -3.17 27.48 13.18
C GLU A 563 -2.81 27.52 11.69
N VAL A 564 -2.94 26.41 11.01
CA VAL A 564 -2.69 26.29 9.57
C VAL A 564 -4.05 26.29 8.86
N LEU A 565 -4.33 27.42 8.15
CA LEU A 565 -5.61 27.64 7.47
C LEU A 565 -5.40 27.86 5.98
N LEU A 566 -6.30 27.32 5.16
CA LEU A 566 -6.40 27.61 3.73
C LEU A 566 -7.69 28.36 3.46
N ILE A 567 -7.61 29.48 2.73
CA ILE A 567 -8.72 30.37 2.46
C ILE A 567 -9.09 30.29 0.98
N TYR A 568 -10.30 29.82 0.68
CA TYR A 568 -10.81 29.61 -0.68
C TYR A 568 -11.99 30.54 -0.98
N GLU A 569 -12.32 30.70 -2.26
CA GLU A 569 -13.59 31.27 -2.71
C GLU A 569 -14.75 30.41 -2.19
N PHE A 570 -15.85 31.06 -1.76
CA PHE A 570 -17.01 30.35 -1.24
C PHE A 570 -17.88 29.79 -2.36
N MET A 571 -18.33 28.54 -2.22
CA MET A 571 -19.22 27.86 -3.18
C MET A 571 -20.63 27.69 -2.58
N PRO A 572 -21.60 28.47 -3.03
CA PRO A 572 -22.92 28.54 -2.37
C PRO A 572 -23.79 27.28 -2.58
N ASN A 573 -23.56 26.52 -3.66
CA ASN A 573 -24.32 25.30 -3.97
C ASN A 573 -23.64 24.02 -3.46
N ASN A 574 -22.66 24.15 -2.56
CA ASN A 574 -21.97 23.03 -1.90
C ASN A 574 -21.28 22.07 -2.91
N SER A 575 -21.16 20.82 -2.53
CA SER A 575 -20.54 19.78 -3.39
C SER A 575 -21.59 19.03 -4.21
N LEU A 576 -21.16 18.46 -5.33
CA LEU A 576 -22.00 17.69 -6.24
C LEU A 576 -22.68 16.50 -5.51
N ASP A 577 -21.99 15.88 -4.57
CA ASP A 577 -22.57 14.73 -3.83
C ASP A 577 -23.75 15.15 -2.94
N SER A 578 -23.71 16.35 -2.37
CA SER A 578 -24.82 16.87 -1.56
C SER A 578 -26.05 17.17 -2.44
N CYS A 579 -25.84 17.59 -3.68
CA CYS A 579 -26.95 17.84 -4.64
C CYS A 579 -27.43 16.53 -5.28
N LEU A 580 -26.53 15.64 -5.64
CA LEU A 580 -26.84 14.45 -6.46
C LEU A 580 -27.48 13.31 -5.66
N PHE A 581 -27.11 13.15 -4.38
CA PHE A 581 -27.54 12.00 -3.59
C PHE A 581 -28.62 12.35 -2.53
N ASP A 582 -29.00 13.62 -2.40
CA ASP A 582 -30.17 14.03 -1.63
C ASP A 582 -31.41 14.05 -2.56
N GLN A 583 -32.49 13.39 -2.16
CA GLN A 583 -33.70 13.22 -2.99
C GLN A 583 -34.34 14.55 -3.39
N ASN A 584 -34.30 15.56 -2.53
CA ASN A 584 -34.93 16.86 -2.80
C ASN A 584 -34.07 17.71 -3.73
N GLN A 585 -32.76 17.76 -3.47
CA GLN A 585 -31.80 18.51 -4.27
C GLN A 585 -31.63 17.90 -5.67
N ARG A 586 -31.66 16.57 -5.77
CA ARG A 586 -31.48 15.84 -7.03
C ARG A 586 -32.54 16.20 -8.07
N LYS A 587 -33.77 16.48 -7.65
CA LYS A 587 -34.86 16.92 -8.55
C LYS A 587 -34.54 18.25 -9.24
N LEU A 588 -33.73 19.11 -8.60
CA LEU A 588 -33.35 20.42 -9.13
C LEU A 588 -32.24 20.30 -10.18
N LEU A 589 -31.55 19.12 -10.27
CA LEU A 589 -30.48 18.85 -11.24
C LEU A 589 -31.09 18.25 -12.52
N GLY A 590 -31.66 19.09 -13.37
CA GLY A 590 -32.12 18.69 -14.72
C GLY A 590 -30.96 18.30 -15.62
N TRP A 591 -31.25 17.63 -16.74
CA TRP A 591 -30.26 17.07 -17.65
C TRP A 591 -29.25 18.12 -18.15
N SER A 592 -29.71 19.29 -18.56
CA SER A 592 -28.83 20.37 -19.08
C SER A 592 -27.74 20.77 -18.04
N THR A 593 -28.14 20.85 -16.76
CA THR A 593 -27.20 21.13 -15.65
C THR A 593 -26.21 19.99 -15.45
N ARG A 594 -26.69 18.72 -15.45
CA ARG A 594 -25.82 17.52 -15.32
C ARG A 594 -24.82 17.45 -16.46
N PHE A 595 -25.27 17.68 -17.69
CA PHE A 595 -24.41 17.67 -18.87
C PHE A 595 -23.38 18.80 -18.82
N GLY A 596 -23.79 19.99 -18.34
CA GLY A 596 -22.90 21.11 -18.06
C GLY A 596 -21.82 20.77 -17.03
N ILE A 597 -22.21 20.06 -15.94
CA ILE A 597 -21.29 19.60 -14.89
C ILE A 597 -20.29 18.58 -15.48
N ILE A 598 -20.77 17.58 -16.21
CA ILE A 598 -19.92 16.56 -16.88
C ILE A 598 -18.84 17.24 -17.73
N ASN A 599 -19.26 18.18 -18.59
CA ASN A 599 -18.34 18.91 -19.47
C ASN A 599 -17.37 19.83 -18.71
N GLY A 600 -17.83 20.49 -17.65
CA GLY A 600 -17.00 21.37 -16.85
C GLY A 600 -15.90 20.61 -16.11
N ILE A 601 -16.23 19.44 -15.55
CA ILE A 601 -15.23 18.58 -14.89
C ILE A 601 -14.17 18.12 -15.91
N ALA A 602 -14.62 17.69 -17.11
CA ALA A 602 -13.71 17.28 -18.18
C ALA A 602 -12.71 18.39 -18.55
N ARG A 603 -13.19 19.65 -18.64
CA ARG A 603 -12.33 20.81 -18.95
C ARG A 603 -11.35 21.11 -17.81
N GLY A 604 -11.79 21.00 -16.57
CA GLY A 604 -10.93 21.15 -15.40
C GLY A 604 -9.79 20.12 -15.39
N LEU A 605 -10.11 18.85 -15.68
CA LEU A 605 -9.12 17.78 -15.78
C LEU A 605 -8.19 17.94 -16.98
N LEU A 606 -8.71 18.37 -18.13
CA LEU A 606 -7.86 18.66 -19.30
C LEU A 606 -6.81 19.73 -18.94
N TYR A 607 -7.25 20.80 -18.26
CA TYR A 607 -6.34 21.84 -17.81
C TYR A 607 -5.24 21.29 -16.90
N LEU A 608 -5.59 20.44 -15.92
CA LEU A 608 -4.63 19.82 -14.99
C LEU A 608 -3.64 18.89 -15.72
N HIS A 609 -4.12 18.10 -16.68
CA HIS A 609 -3.34 17.08 -17.35
C HIS A 609 -2.44 17.59 -18.48
N GLN A 610 -2.86 18.69 -19.17
CA GLN A 610 -2.22 19.13 -20.41
C GLN A 610 -1.97 20.64 -20.49
N ASP A 611 -2.95 21.47 -20.13
CA ASP A 611 -2.90 22.90 -20.45
C ASP A 611 -2.18 23.73 -19.37
N SER A 612 -2.07 23.19 -18.15
CA SER A 612 -1.34 23.86 -17.07
C SER A 612 0.18 23.70 -17.26
N ARG A 613 0.94 24.65 -16.72
CA ARG A 613 2.42 24.62 -16.75
C ARG A 613 2.98 23.34 -16.11
N LEU A 614 2.26 22.76 -15.15
CA LEU A 614 2.63 21.54 -14.41
C LEU A 614 1.61 20.44 -14.75
N ARG A 615 2.07 19.25 -15.15
CA ARG A 615 1.18 18.09 -15.34
C ARG A 615 0.78 17.55 -13.98
N ILE A 616 -0.48 17.80 -13.59
CA ILE A 616 -0.99 17.47 -12.25
C ILE A 616 -2.02 16.35 -12.35
N ILE A 617 -1.85 15.33 -11.51
CA ILE A 617 -2.82 14.25 -11.29
C ILE A 617 -3.48 14.48 -9.94
N HIS A 618 -4.80 14.51 -9.91
CA HIS A 618 -5.60 14.84 -8.73
C HIS A 618 -5.59 13.70 -7.69
N ARG A 619 -5.79 12.46 -8.13
CA ARG A 619 -5.77 11.21 -7.38
C ARG A 619 -6.92 11.00 -6.39
N ASP A 620 -7.77 12.00 -6.14
CA ASP A 620 -8.99 11.86 -5.30
C ASP A 620 -10.20 12.55 -5.93
N LEU A 621 -10.40 12.35 -7.22
CA LEU A 621 -11.56 12.90 -7.94
C LEU A 621 -12.82 12.10 -7.54
N LYS A 622 -13.82 12.80 -6.97
CA LYS A 622 -15.09 12.22 -6.49
C LYS A 622 -16.17 13.32 -6.41
N ALA A 623 -17.43 12.94 -6.30
CA ALA A 623 -18.56 13.88 -6.24
C ALA A 623 -18.43 14.89 -5.09
N GLY A 624 -17.84 14.49 -3.93
CA GLY A 624 -17.62 15.38 -2.79
C GLY A 624 -16.55 16.45 -3.02
N ASN A 625 -15.65 16.24 -3.99
CA ASN A 625 -14.60 17.19 -4.34
C ASN A 625 -14.93 18.03 -5.58
N ILE A 626 -16.18 17.97 -6.06
CA ILE A 626 -16.71 18.85 -7.11
C ILE A 626 -17.67 19.83 -6.44
N LEU A 627 -17.24 21.08 -6.32
CA LEU A 627 -18.06 22.16 -5.74
C LEU A 627 -18.82 22.89 -6.85
N LEU A 628 -19.96 23.47 -6.50
CA LEU A 628 -20.85 24.13 -7.47
C LEU A 628 -20.97 25.63 -7.14
N ASP A 629 -20.68 26.48 -8.14
CA ASP A 629 -20.81 27.92 -8.00
C ASP A 629 -22.28 28.38 -8.10
N ASN A 630 -22.56 29.68 -7.99
CA ASN A 630 -23.89 30.27 -8.11
C ASN A 630 -24.67 29.87 -9.37
N ALA A 631 -23.96 29.64 -10.46
CA ALA A 631 -24.54 29.26 -11.76
C ALA A 631 -24.55 27.73 -11.98
N MET A 632 -24.28 26.93 -10.93
CA MET A 632 -24.17 25.46 -10.99
C MET A 632 -23.00 24.96 -11.87
N ASN A 633 -21.98 25.81 -12.12
CA ASN A 633 -20.76 25.36 -12.80
C ASN A 633 -19.89 24.55 -11.81
N PRO A 634 -19.30 23.43 -12.25
CA PRO A 634 -18.45 22.62 -11.40
C PRO A 634 -17.05 23.22 -11.24
N LYS A 635 -16.51 23.12 -10.04
CA LYS A 635 -15.14 23.48 -9.70
C LYS A 635 -14.49 22.33 -8.92
N ILE A 636 -13.39 21.78 -9.45
CA ILE A 636 -12.62 20.73 -8.81
C ILE A 636 -11.88 21.33 -7.61
N SER A 637 -11.93 20.67 -6.46
CA SER A 637 -11.37 21.11 -5.17
C SER A 637 -10.55 20.01 -4.50
N ASP A 638 -9.85 20.33 -3.43
CA ASP A 638 -9.12 19.40 -2.53
C ASP A 638 -7.90 18.74 -3.20
N PHE A 639 -6.85 19.53 -3.40
CA PHE A 639 -5.58 19.12 -4.03
C PHE A 639 -4.56 18.54 -3.03
N GLY A 640 -4.96 18.25 -1.79
CA GLY A 640 -4.08 17.68 -0.75
C GLY A 640 -3.42 16.37 -1.16
N SER A 641 -4.08 15.58 -1.99
CA SER A 641 -3.58 14.30 -2.52
C SER A 641 -2.89 14.43 -3.89
N ALA A 642 -2.88 15.61 -4.52
CA ALA A 642 -2.40 15.78 -5.89
C ALA A 642 -0.90 15.53 -6.02
N LYS A 643 -0.47 15.14 -7.22
CA LYS A 643 0.95 14.93 -7.59
C LYS A 643 1.24 15.60 -8.93
N CYS A 644 2.44 16.16 -9.01
CA CYS A 644 2.96 16.75 -10.23
C CYS A 644 3.98 15.84 -10.88
N PHE A 645 3.92 15.70 -12.20
CA PHE A 645 4.97 15.08 -13.02
C PHE A 645 5.89 16.15 -13.55
N VAL A 646 7.19 15.89 -13.48
CA VAL A 646 8.24 16.79 -13.97
C VAL A 646 8.82 16.20 -15.26
N GLY A 647 8.94 17.01 -16.30
CA GLY A 647 9.48 16.58 -17.59
C GLY A 647 8.54 15.65 -18.36
N ASP A 648 9.10 14.60 -18.97
CA ASP A 648 8.38 13.70 -19.88
C ASP A 648 7.78 12.46 -19.19
N GLU A 649 7.78 12.40 -17.86
CA GLU A 649 7.19 11.29 -17.13
C GLU A 649 5.69 11.19 -17.43
N THR A 650 5.22 9.97 -17.72
CA THR A 650 3.81 9.69 -18.04
C THR A 650 3.11 8.88 -16.96
N GLU A 651 3.88 8.15 -16.13
CA GLU A 651 3.35 7.34 -15.04
C GLU A 651 4.37 7.26 -13.90
N ALA A 652 3.90 6.97 -12.71
CA ALA A 652 4.74 6.77 -11.52
C ALA A 652 4.09 5.75 -10.58
N ASN A 653 4.89 5.27 -9.64
CA ASN A 653 4.45 4.31 -8.63
C ASN A 653 4.37 4.97 -7.26
N THR A 654 3.39 4.57 -6.46
CA THR A 654 3.28 4.99 -5.08
C THR A 654 3.01 3.81 -4.16
N ILE A 655 3.67 3.80 -3.04
CA ILE A 655 3.45 2.78 -1.99
C ILE A 655 2.20 3.13 -1.18
N ARG A 656 1.94 4.42 -1.03
CA ARG A 656 0.77 4.88 -0.29
C ARG A 656 -0.33 5.24 -1.28
N VAL A 657 -1.24 4.31 -1.50
CA VAL A 657 -2.44 4.53 -2.27
C VAL A 657 -3.35 5.47 -1.46
N VAL A 658 -3.61 6.65 -1.99
CA VAL A 658 -4.50 7.66 -1.38
C VAL A 658 -5.68 7.90 -2.31
N GLY A 659 -6.79 8.33 -1.76
CA GLY A 659 -8.01 8.61 -2.53
C GLY A 659 -9.20 7.82 -1.99
N THR A 660 -10.31 7.86 -2.71
CA THR A 660 -11.58 7.33 -2.26
C THR A 660 -11.92 6.02 -2.98
N TYR A 661 -12.07 4.95 -2.21
CA TYR A 661 -12.46 3.62 -2.73
C TYR A 661 -13.79 3.72 -3.50
N GLY A 662 -13.81 3.15 -4.69
CA GLY A 662 -14.95 3.20 -5.62
C GLY A 662 -14.72 4.16 -6.79
N TYR A 663 -13.71 5.04 -6.69
CA TYR A 663 -13.28 5.93 -7.81
C TYR A 663 -11.86 5.60 -8.29
N MET A 664 -11.11 4.82 -7.52
CA MET A 664 -9.75 4.40 -7.86
C MET A 664 -9.75 3.44 -9.05
N SER A 665 -8.78 3.59 -9.94
CA SER A 665 -8.57 2.65 -11.05
C SER A 665 -7.90 1.35 -10.57
N PRO A 666 -8.05 0.24 -11.32
CA PRO A 666 -7.49 -1.06 -10.90
C PRO A 666 -5.97 -1.04 -10.69
N GLU A 667 -5.22 -0.50 -11.64
CA GLU A 667 -3.75 -0.42 -11.59
C GLU A 667 -3.27 0.42 -10.40
N TYR A 668 -4.02 1.44 -10.04
CA TYR A 668 -3.68 2.27 -8.89
C TYR A 668 -4.01 1.57 -7.57
N ALA A 669 -5.21 0.98 -7.48
CA ALA A 669 -5.67 0.32 -6.25
C ALA A 669 -4.85 -0.95 -5.94
N ILE A 670 -4.38 -1.67 -6.97
CA ILE A 670 -3.70 -2.97 -6.84
C ILE A 670 -2.17 -2.79 -6.81
N ASP A 671 -1.65 -2.03 -7.77
CA ASP A 671 -0.21 -1.94 -8.03
C ASP A 671 0.41 -0.61 -7.59
N GLY A 672 -0.41 0.38 -7.21
CA GLY A 672 0.06 1.72 -6.85
C GLY A 672 0.54 2.54 -8.06
N VAL A 673 0.31 2.05 -9.28
CA VAL A 673 0.70 2.73 -10.51
C VAL A 673 -0.32 3.84 -10.81
N PHE A 674 0.15 5.07 -11.00
CA PHE A 674 -0.73 6.19 -11.33
C PHE A 674 -0.19 7.03 -12.49
N SER A 675 -1.10 7.45 -13.31
CA SER A 675 -0.89 8.33 -14.45
C SER A 675 -2.14 9.21 -14.57
N VAL A 676 -2.19 10.06 -15.58
CA VAL A 676 -3.41 10.83 -15.91
C VAL A 676 -4.62 9.91 -16.12
N LYS A 677 -4.39 8.63 -16.48
CA LYS A 677 -5.46 7.64 -16.73
C LYS A 677 -6.19 7.21 -15.45
N LEU A 678 -5.60 7.43 -14.27
CA LEU A 678 -6.28 7.27 -12.98
C LEU A 678 -7.43 8.28 -12.84
N ASP A 679 -7.17 9.57 -13.10
CA ASP A 679 -8.21 10.62 -13.03
C ASP A 679 -9.27 10.41 -14.11
N VAL A 680 -8.89 9.88 -15.29
CA VAL A 680 -9.83 9.52 -16.36
C VAL A 680 -10.80 8.42 -15.87
N PHE A 681 -10.29 7.41 -15.19
CA PHE A 681 -11.13 6.34 -14.59
C PHE A 681 -12.10 6.94 -13.56
N SER A 682 -11.58 7.74 -12.64
CA SER A 682 -12.39 8.41 -11.61
C SER A 682 -13.47 9.31 -12.24
N TYR A 683 -13.12 10.01 -13.33
CA TYR A 683 -14.06 10.82 -14.11
C TYR A 683 -15.17 9.95 -14.70
N GLY A 684 -14.84 8.80 -15.29
CA GLY A 684 -15.85 7.88 -15.84
C GLY A 684 -16.86 7.42 -14.78
N VAL A 685 -16.36 7.05 -13.59
CA VAL A 685 -17.24 6.69 -12.44
C VAL A 685 -18.15 7.89 -12.08
N LEU A 686 -17.59 9.09 -12.00
CA LEU A 686 -18.32 10.30 -11.64
C LEU A 686 -19.40 10.65 -12.67
N VAL A 687 -19.14 10.42 -13.95
CA VAL A 687 -20.15 10.60 -15.02
C VAL A 687 -21.31 9.62 -14.83
N LEU A 688 -21.04 8.33 -14.57
CA LEU A 688 -22.11 7.33 -14.32
C LEU A 688 -22.95 7.70 -13.08
N GLU A 689 -22.32 8.20 -12.02
CA GLU A 689 -23.04 8.69 -10.84
C GLU A 689 -23.92 9.90 -11.19
N THR A 690 -23.37 10.82 -11.98
CA THR A 690 -24.08 12.05 -12.39
C THR A 690 -25.30 11.73 -13.27
N VAL A 691 -25.17 10.75 -14.18
CA VAL A 691 -26.27 10.30 -15.04
C VAL A 691 -27.36 9.60 -14.24
N SER A 692 -26.96 8.68 -13.33
CA SER A 692 -27.90 7.79 -12.64
C SER A 692 -28.48 8.34 -11.36
N GLY A 693 -27.82 9.32 -10.74
CA GLY A 693 -28.18 9.78 -9.40
C GLY A 693 -27.89 8.76 -8.31
N LYS A 694 -27.10 7.73 -8.61
CA LYS A 694 -26.78 6.61 -7.70
C LYS A 694 -25.29 6.56 -7.39
N ARG A 695 -24.91 6.25 -6.15
CA ARG A 695 -23.49 6.09 -5.76
C ARG A 695 -22.92 4.78 -6.30
N ASN A 696 -21.70 4.79 -6.79
CA ASN A 696 -20.97 3.57 -7.18
C ASN A 696 -20.66 2.72 -5.95
N ARG A 697 -20.18 3.36 -4.87
CA ARG A 697 -19.89 2.66 -3.62
C ARG A 697 -21.20 2.27 -2.90
N GLY A 698 -21.37 0.96 -2.65
CA GLY A 698 -22.55 0.45 -1.98
C GLY A 698 -23.76 0.29 -2.88
N PHE A 699 -23.58 0.42 -4.21
CA PHE A 699 -24.63 0.15 -5.18
C PHE A 699 -25.16 -1.28 -5.03
N ARG A 700 -26.46 -1.44 -5.03
CA ARG A 700 -27.14 -2.77 -4.98
C ARG A 700 -28.25 -2.81 -6.00
N HIS A 701 -28.35 -3.93 -6.67
CA HIS A 701 -29.42 -4.21 -7.63
C HIS A 701 -30.07 -5.56 -7.28
N PRO A 702 -31.40 -5.69 -7.37
CA PRO A 702 -32.06 -6.96 -7.03
C PRO A 702 -31.56 -8.18 -7.80
N ASP A 703 -31.20 -8.01 -9.04
CA ASP A 703 -30.91 -9.12 -9.98
C ASP A 703 -29.41 -9.48 -10.09
N HIS A 704 -28.50 -8.70 -9.50
CA HIS A 704 -27.05 -8.96 -9.61
C HIS A 704 -26.22 -8.26 -8.53
N CYS A 705 -24.97 -8.71 -8.37
CA CYS A 705 -24.02 -8.20 -7.37
C CYS A 705 -23.02 -7.17 -7.91
N HIS A 706 -23.22 -6.66 -9.14
CA HIS A 706 -22.32 -5.66 -9.73
C HIS A 706 -22.42 -4.30 -9.01
N ASN A 707 -21.33 -3.56 -9.01
CA ASN A 707 -21.32 -2.13 -8.65
C ASN A 707 -21.99 -1.31 -9.78
N LEU A 708 -22.09 0.01 -9.64
CA LEU A 708 -22.73 0.88 -10.63
C LEU A 708 -22.05 0.80 -12.01
N VAL A 709 -20.72 0.71 -12.04
CA VAL A 709 -19.93 0.57 -13.27
C VAL A 709 -20.30 -0.74 -13.98
N GLY A 710 -20.31 -1.85 -13.24
CA GLY A 710 -20.68 -3.16 -13.78
C GLY A 710 -22.14 -3.22 -14.22
N HIS A 711 -23.04 -2.53 -13.54
CA HIS A 711 -24.46 -2.41 -13.93
C HIS A 711 -24.59 -1.64 -15.26
N ALA A 712 -23.90 -0.51 -15.39
CA ALA A 712 -23.89 0.29 -16.62
C ALA A 712 -23.32 -0.52 -17.81
N TRP A 713 -22.26 -1.29 -17.58
CA TRP A 713 -21.67 -2.18 -18.57
C TRP A 713 -22.68 -3.24 -19.05
N ARG A 714 -23.36 -3.89 -18.11
CA ARG A 714 -24.39 -4.89 -18.42
C ARG A 714 -25.50 -4.28 -19.27
N LEU A 715 -26.04 -3.13 -18.86
CA LEU A 715 -27.09 -2.43 -19.62
C LEU A 715 -26.61 -2.06 -21.03
N PHE A 716 -25.34 -1.67 -21.17
CA PHE A 716 -24.74 -1.35 -22.45
C PHE A 716 -24.67 -2.60 -23.35
N THR A 717 -24.22 -3.73 -22.82
CA THR A 717 -24.12 -4.99 -23.60
C THR A 717 -25.48 -5.59 -23.96
N GLU A 718 -26.51 -5.25 -23.19
CA GLU A 718 -27.91 -5.66 -23.44
C GLU A 718 -28.69 -4.63 -24.31
N ASP A 719 -28.05 -3.57 -24.82
CA ASP A 719 -28.64 -2.46 -25.56
C ASP A 719 -29.76 -1.74 -24.80
N ARG A 720 -29.60 -1.63 -23.48
CA ARG A 720 -30.54 -1.01 -22.53
C ARG A 720 -29.96 0.20 -21.78
N SER A 721 -28.97 0.86 -22.34
CA SER A 721 -28.22 1.94 -21.67
C SER A 721 -29.10 3.06 -21.13
N MET A 722 -30.25 3.36 -21.74
CA MET A 722 -31.16 4.40 -21.28
C MET A 722 -31.76 4.12 -19.88
N GLU A 723 -31.78 2.89 -19.43
CA GLU A 723 -32.25 2.52 -18.07
C GLU A 723 -31.29 2.99 -16.99
N GLN A 724 -30.10 3.44 -17.36
CA GLN A 724 -29.14 4.05 -16.43
C GLN A 724 -29.54 5.47 -16.00
N LEU A 725 -30.36 6.17 -16.80
CA LEU A 725 -30.77 7.53 -16.51
C LEU A 725 -31.60 7.61 -15.21
N ASP A 726 -31.31 8.62 -14.40
CA ASP A 726 -32.06 8.91 -13.18
C ASP A 726 -33.54 9.17 -13.50
N GLU A 727 -34.44 8.45 -12.86
CA GLU A 727 -35.90 8.50 -13.01
C GLU A 727 -36.49 9.89 -12.69
N LEU A 728 -35.75 10.73 -11.94
CA LEU A 728 -36.17 12.08 -11.57
C LEU A 728 -35.85 13.13 -12.65
N VAL A 729 -35.18 12.75 -13.74
CA VAL A 729 -34.86 13.66 -14.85
C VAL A 729 -36.00 13.60 -15.88
N GLU A 730 -36.89 14.61 -15.84
CA GLU A 730 -38.10 14.66 -16.66
C GLU A 730 -37.84 15.07 -18.13
N SER A 731 -36.83 15.92 -18.38
CA SER A 731 -36.53 16.43 -19.71
C SER A 731 -35.04 16.24 -20.02
N TYR A 732 -34.75 15.55 -21.11
CA TYR A 732 -33.38 15.22 -21.48
C TYR A 732 -33.22 15.02 -23.00
N ASN A 733 -32.00 15.17 -23.48
CA ASN A 733 -31.59 14.84 -24.84
C ASN A 733 -31.05 13.39 -24.79
N ALA A 734 -31.78 12.45 -25.35
CA ALA A 734 -31.42 11.03 -25.35
C ALA A 734 -30.05 10.76 -25.98
N ALA A 735 -29.68 11.47 -27.05
CA ALA A 735 -28.38 11.34 -27.70
C ALA A 735 -27.23 11.76 -26.76
N GLU A 736 -27.40 12.84 -25.99
CA GLU A 736 -26.41 13.31 -25.01
C GLU A 736 -26.29 12.33 -23.83
N VAL A 737 -27.42 11.77 -23.36
CA VAL A 737 -27.43 10.78 -22.28
C VAL A 737 -26.65 9.54 -22.69
N LEU A 738 -27.03 8.92 -23.83
CA LEU A 738 -26.38 7.71 -24.35
C LEU A 738 -24.89 7.95 -24.60
N ARG A 739 -24.57 9.10 -25.16
CA ARG A 739 -23.18 9.49 -25.42
C ARG A 739 -22.39 9.65 -24.13
N SER A 740 -22.95 10.26 -23.11
CA SER A 740 -22.30 10.40 -21.80
C SER A 740 -22.02 9.05 -21.15
N ILE A 741 -22.98 8.12 -21.22
CA ILE A 741 -22.81 6.73 -20.71
C ILE A 741 -21.70 6.02 -21.49
N HIS A 742 -21.71 6.10 -22.83
CA HIS A 742 -20.72 5.46 -23.69
C HIS A 742 -19.30 5.99 -23.38
N VAL A 743 -19.14 7.31 -23.32
CA VAL A 743 -17.84 7.94 -22.98
C VAL A 743 -17.39 7.53 -21.58
N ALA A 744 -18.31 7.46 -20.62
CA ALA A 744 -17.98 7.01 -19.26
C ALA A 744 -17.46 5.56 -19.27
N LEU A 745 -18.08 4.67 -20.04
CA LEU A 745 -17.64 3.27 -20.17
C LEU A 745 -16.25 3.18 -20.82
N LEU A 746 -15.93 4.03 -21.79
CA LEU A 746 -14.57 4.13 -22.36
C LEU A 746 -13.55 4.57 -21.29
N CYS A 747 -13.95 5.45 -20.38
CA CYS A 747 -13.07 5.96 -19.31
C CYS A 747 -12.80 4.92 -18.24
N VAL A 748 -13.74 4.01 -17.96
CA VAL A 748 -13.60 3.01 -16.87
C VAL A 748 -13.05 1.65 -17.33
N GLN A 749 -12.52 1.54 -18.54
CA GLN A 749 -11.93 0.29 -19.05
C GLN A 749 -10.81 -0.23 -18.14
N GLN A 750 -10.65 -1.56 -18.10
CA GLN A 750 -9.68 -2.26 -17.23
C GLN A 750 -8.25 -1.77 -17.47
N CYS A 751 -7.81 -1.74 -18.73
CA CYS A 751 -6.45 -1.37 -19.12
C CYS A 751 -6.32 0.16 -19.27
N PRO A 752 -5.33 0.81 -18.63
CA PRO A 752 -5.13 2.26 -18.75
C PRO A 752 -4.95 2.75 -20.20
N GLU A 753 -4.25 1.97 -21.02
CA GLU A 753 -3.95 2.31 -22.43
C GLU A 753 -5.23 2.42 -23.27
N ASP A 754 -6.25 1.66 -22.95
CA ASP A 754 -7.53 1.66 -23.66
C ASP A 754 -8.38 2.90 -23.35
N ARG A 755 -8.14 3.55 -22.20
CA ARG A 755 -8.91 4.74 -21.78
C ARG A 755 -8.49 5.96 -22.62
N PRO A 756 -9.45 6.81 -23.02
CA PRO A 756 -9.11 8.02 -23.78
C PRO A 756 -8.33 9.03 -22.93
N SER A 757 -7.69 10.01 -23.54
CA SER A 757 -7.19 11.20 -22.86
C SER A 757 -8.36 12.18 -22.58
N MET A 758 -8.19 13.13 -21.66
CA MET A 758 -9.24 14.13 -21.38
C MET A 758 -9.55 15.02 -22.59
N SER A 759 -8.57 15.29 -23.47
CA SER A 759 -8.81 16.00 -24.73
C SER A 759 -9.72 15.19 -25.66
N ALA A 760 -9.48 13.87 -25.77
CA ALA A 760 -10.36 12.98 -26.54
C ALA A 760 -11.77 12.89 -25.92
N VAL A 761 -11.86 12.83 -24.58
CA VAL A 761 -13.17 12.82 -23.86
C VAL A 761 -14.02 14.05 -24.23
N ILE A 762 -13.43 15.24 -24.21
CA ILE A 762 -14.15 16.49 -24.53
C ILE A 762 -14.63 16.46 -25.99
N LEU A 763 -13.79 16.02 -26.91
CA LEU A 763 -14.17 15.87 -28.32
C LEU A 763 -15.31 14.85 -28.48
N MET A 764 -15.20 13.70 -27.81
CA MET A 764 -16.22 12.65 -27.82
C MET A 764 -17.56 13.13 -27.27
N LEU A 765 -17.58 13.94 -26.23
CA LEU A 765 -18.82 14.49 -25.66
C LEU A 765 -19.47 15.52 -26.59
N GLY A 766 -18.66 16.27 -27.35
CA GLY A 766 -19.11 17.38 -28.18
C GLY A 766 -19.38 17.06 -29.66
N SER A 767 -18.94 15.88 -30.14
CA SER A 767 -19.12 15.50 -31.57
C SER A 767 -20.32 14.57 -31.76
N ALA A 768 -20.75 14.42 -33.00
CA ALA A 768 -21.75 13.41 -33.42
C ALA A 768 -21.09 12.16 -34.03
N ASP A 769 -19.77 12.07 -34.03
CA ASP A 769 -19.01 10.96 -34.63
C ASP A 769 -19.24 9.66 -33.88
N GLU A 770 -19.12 8.55 -34.59
CA GLU A 770 -19.24 7.21 -34.00
C GLU A 770 -18.10 6.98 -33.01
N LEU A 771 -18.43 6.47 -31.83
CA LEU A 771 -17.44 6.17 -30.77
C LEU A 771 -16.94 4.74 -30.90
N PRO A 772 -15.68 4.46 -30.50
CA PRO A 772 -15.19 3.08 -30.45
C PRO A 772 -15.98 2.27 -29.42
N LEU A 773 -16.09 0.97 -29.64
CA LEU A 773 -16.78 0.08 -28.67
C LEU A 773 -15.93 -0.03 -27.39
N PRO A 774 -16.52 0.20 -26.22
CA PRO A 774 -15.80 0.04 -24.97
C PRO A 774 -15.50 -1.44 -24.68
N LYS A 775 -14.37 -1.68 -24.01
CA LYS A 775 -13.97 -2.99 -23.49
C LYS A 775 -14.46 -3.14 -22.06
N GLU A 776 -14.32 -4.34 -21.50
CA GLU A 776 -14.73 -4.67 -20.13
C GLU A 776 -14.16 -3.67 -19.11
N PRO A 777 -15.00 -3.14 -18.22
CA PRO A 777 -14.56 -2.15 -17.23
C PRO A 777 -13.76 -2.76 -16.09
N GLY A 778 -13.00 -1.93 -15.40
CA GLY A 778 -12.24 -2.31 -14.23
C GLY A 778 -13.15 -2.80 -13.09
N PHE A 779 -12.68 -3.81 -12.36
CA PHE A 779 -13.40 -4.42 -11.24
C PHE A 779 -14.71 -5.11 -11.63
N TYR A 780 -14.89 -5.48 -12.91
CA TYR A 780 -16.04 -6.25 -13.36
C TYR A 780 -15.80 -7.74 -13.12
N ASN A 781 -16.61 -8.36 -12.26
CA ASN A 781 -16.58 -9.79 -11.96
C ASN A 781 -17.98 -10.36 -12.21
N GLU A 782 -18.11 -11.25 -13.18
CA GLU A 782 -19.36 -11.96 -13.47
C GLU A 782 -19.55 -13.10 -12.46
N ARG A 783 -20.13 -12.78 -11.30
CA ARG A 783 -20.56 -13.81 -10.34
C ARG A 783 -21.93 -14.33 -10.75
N LYS A 784 -21.99 -15.58 -11.21
CA LYS A 784 -23.26 -16.26 -11.40
C LYS A 784 -23.87 -16.57 -10.04
N LEU A 785 -25.04 -16.01 -9.77
CA LEU A 785 -25.83 -16.36 -8.60
C LEU A 785 -26.24 -17.84 -8.67
N PRO A 786 -26.13 -18.62 -7.59
CA PRO A 786 -26.70 -19.97 -7.57
C PRO A 786 -28.22 -19.90 -7.77
N PRO A 787 -28.83 -20.89 -8.40
CA PRO A 787 -30.29 -20.89 -8.58
C PRO A 787 -31.00 -20.85 -7.25
N GLU A 788 -32.01 -19.98 -7.14
CA GLU A 788 -32.79 -19.75 -5.93
C GLU A 788 -33.50 -21.01 -5.46
N HIS A 789 -33.11 -21.47 -4.27
CA HIS A 789 -34.02 -22.34 -3.49
C HIS A 789 -34.89 -21.43 -2.64
N THR A 790 -36.17 -21.41 -2.99
CA THR A 790 -37.21 -20.72 -2.25
C THR A 790 -37.33 -21.26 -0.83
N PHE A 791 -36.96 -20.46 0.16
CA PHE A 791 -37.34 -20.69 1.53
C PHE A 791 -38.19 -19.50 2.02
N SER A 792 -39.50 -19.80 2.21
CA SER A 792 -40.41 -18.91 2.91
C SER A 792 -40.31 -19.19 4.40
N HIS A 793 -39.98 -18.18 5.21
CA HIS A 793 -40.57 -17.81 6.49
C HIS A 793 -39.73 -16.82 7.29
N PRO A 794 -40.33 -15.82 7.91
CA PRO A 794 -39.57 -14.84 8.67
C PRO A 794 -39.33 -15.32 10.11
N VAL A 795 -38.10 -15.25 10.55
CA VAL A 795 -37.78 -15.41 11.98
C VAL A 795 -37.37 -14.05 12.55
N HIS A 796 -38.16 -13.57 13.47
CA HIS A 796 -37.81 -12.39 14.27
C HIS A 796 -36.70 -12.72 15.26
N SER A 797 -35.63 -11.96 15.23
CA SER A 797 -34.61 -11.99 16.27
C SER A 797 -34.61 -10.67 17.04
N PRO A 798 -34.66 -10.70 18.38
CA PRO A 798 -34.66 -9.48 19.18
C PRO A 798 -33.23 -9.15 19.61
N ASN A 799 -32.57 -8.26 18.87
CA ASN A 799 -31.47 -7.48 19.43
C ASN A 799 -31.08 -6.38 18.42
N GLU A 800 -31.72 -5.27 18.58
CA GLU A 800 -31.45 -4.05 17.82
C GLU A 800 -30.35 -3.25 18.54
N ILE A 801 -29.10 -3.35 18.03
CA ILE A 801 -28.04 -2.44 18.45
C ILE A 801 -28.10 -1.22 17.53
N THR A 802 -28.45 -0.08 18.10
CA THR A 802 -28.49 1.19 17.38
C THR A 802 -27.05 1.62 17.03
N MET A 803 -26.66 1.40 15.78
CA MET A 803 -25.42 1.98 15.26
C MET A 803 -25.68 3.40 14.78
N THR A 804 -25.07 4.37 15.42
CA THR A 804 -25.04 5.75 14.93
C THR A 804 -24.23 5.78 13.64
N LEU A 805 -24.91 5.98 12.52
CA LEU A 805 -24.28 6.18 11.22
C LEU A 805 -23.61 7.57 11.22
N LEU A 806 -22.31 7.59 11.33
CA LEU A 806 -21.52 8.77 10.99
C LEU A 806 -21.52 8.90 9.47
N SER A 807 -22.30 9.80 8.95
CA SER A 807 -22.28 10.17 7.53
C SER A 807 -21.01 10.95 7.23
N PRO A 808 -20.15 10.51 6.32
CA PRO A 808 -19.08 11.38 5.84
C PRO A 808 -19.67 12.41 4.89
N ARG A 809 -19.44 13.66 5.19
CA ARG A 809 -19.68 14.79 4.27
C ARG A 809 -18.37 15.23 3.66
#